data_22ca18544c98c0cdf11f88651d391f06
#
_entry.id   22ca18544c98c0cdf11f88651d391f06
#
_cell.length_a   1.000
_cell.length_b   1.000
_cell.length_c   1.000
_cell.angle_alpha   90.00
_cell.angle_beta   90.00
_cell.angle_gamma   90.00
#
_symmetry.space_group_name_H-M   'P 1'
#
loop_
_entity.id
_entity.type
_entity.pdbx_description
1 polymer ?
#
loop_
_entity_poly.entity_id
_entity_poly.type
_entity_poly.pdbx_seq_one_letter_code
_entity_poly.pdbx_strand_id
1 'polypeptide(L)'
;MNTLKSISLVAAMLVTADAFADGNISGALFSKNTSEPIAFANVVLVNPNTGTPLLIGAMTDDNGAFTIEKAPTGTYIIRFSNIGSVSQEREVQVADADIDLGRILLADDTKLLQEVVVTGQRSQMTVNTEHRVFNVSSNITSAGASANELLSSVPSVDVNSDGEISLRGNSNVMVWINGKEMGMTADNRAQILRQIPAETIESIEVMTNPSSKHGTEGTAGIINIRLKEDHRSGYFGSAEADVDTRGNVNANFNINYNAGKFESFAGIGLMSHHTPGGTTSLRSYDTGSYLNSDGTSKKHENSAFLRLGTNFKPDENNTLYVSAIGTLGHKWGHTSTTHLSNLPDQWAGNVNSSRESGDTRGANILLGYEHTFGTDHHIDMNVSYNIWQGPNDNDIHEEETWADGTAASVWRSQHQDVKISNWEAAVDYSNQLLPELLLEAGYKGNYNHENSPASYASGASADNLSPLNDLYNRFIYDTDISAFYVNLSGQHGILSYSAGLRGEAWQIRTRSLGYGQSRSDVSPFKKNDFALFPSASVGLTFANGNELKLNYSRRINRPYGPQLNTFENISDPSEVHLGNPLIQPEYSNALELTYLKEWSRHTLTVSGYLRSNTDMISHVSFLAPMASDPSVNTMYYGHANVGNMLNAGVEIISHNTITDFLTLTTTANVYNSHLKAWSTDYPLHDSFYAVHGDRQNRLVWNIHSMASVRLPWDLTFQATGRYNSRSVTAQGTLEENWDVEAGLRKNIGAWSLSLTCKDIFNSNKTHNILYGNGYTQSISKWSEGRTLRLSATFTFGKTHSHDDHDHDHEHEHHNEVDTGGYGNEEAHHHHH
;
A
#
# COMPACT_ATOMS: atom_id res chain seq x y z
N MET A 1 -20.16 30.73 28.31
CA MET A 1 -20.82 31.69 27.41
C MET A 1 -19.79 32.57 26.68
N ASN A 2 -18.55 32.11 26.49
CA ASN A 2 -17.46 32.84 25.80
C ASN A 2 -16.81 32.10 24.64
N THR A 3 -17.37 30.97 24.21
CA THR A 3 -16.85 30.15 23.08
C THR A 3 -17.64 30.32 21.76
N LEU A 4 -18.71 31.10 21.76
CA LEU A 4 -19.50 31.35 20.53
C LEU A 4 -19.13 32.67 19.79
N LYS A 5 -18.25 33.50 20.34
CA LYS A 5 -17.85 34.77 19.69
C LYS A 5 -16.66 34.66 18.75
N SER A 6 -15.95 33.54 18.75
CA SER A 6 -14.77 33.35 17.89
C SER A 6 -15.10 32.72 16.53
N ILE A 7 -16.28 32.15 16.35
CA ILE A 7 -16.72 31.52 15.09
C ILE A 7 -17.36 32.55 14.14
N SER A 8 -17.86 33.66 14.67
CA SER A 8 -18.49 34.73 13.85
C SER A 8 -17.48 35.62 13.13
N LEU A 9 -16.19 35.58 13.44
CA LEU A 9 -15.18 36.42 12.81
C LEU A 9 -14.54 35.79 11.55
N VAL A 10 -14.68 34.50 11.35
CA VAL A 10 -14.19 33.78 10.14
C VAL A 10 -15.24 33.80 9.02
N ALA A 11 -16.51 33.96 9.36
CA ALA A 11 -17.61 34.06 8.38
C ALA A 11 -17.81 35.47 7.79
N ALA A 12 -17.14 36.48 8.33
CA ALA A 12 -17.33 37.88 7.89
C ALA A 12 -16.24 38.37 6.89
N MET A 13 -15.29 37.51 6.47
CA MET A 13 -14.29 37.88 5.47
C MET A 13 -14.56 37.34 4.06
N LEU A 14 -15.74 36.83 3.78
CA LEU A 14 -16.09 36.19 2.50
C LEU A 14 -17.13 36.92 1.67
N VAL A 15 -17.33 38.23 1.81
CA VAL A 15 -18.20 38.98 0.89
C VAL A 15 -17.60 40.36 0.60
N THR A 16 -16.66 40.41 -0.33
CA THR A 16 -16.57 41.51 -1.31
C THR A 16 -16.18 40.86 -2.64
N ALA A 17 -17.16 40.30 -3.33
CA ALA A 17 -17.04 40.04 -4.75
C ALA A 17 -17.22 41.41 -5.42
N ASP A 18 -16.09 42.04 -5.77
CA ASP A 18 -16.10 43.10 -6.75
C ASP A 18 -16.61 42.47 -8.05
N ALA A 19 -17.70 43.01 -8.57
CA ALA A 19 -18.19 42.70 -9.90
C ALA A 19 -17.19 43.32 -10.90
N PHE A 20 -16.20 42.49 -11.31
CA PHE A 20 -15.38 42.84 -12.46
C PHE A 20 -16.24 42.59 -13.71
N ALA A 21 -16.32 43.58 -14.56
CA ALA A 21 -16.87 43.42 -15.89
C ALA A 21 -15.94 42.55 -16.70
N ASP A 22 -16.44 41.42 -17.21
CA ASP A 22 -15.70 40.40 -17.95
C ASP A 22 -16.00 40.56 -19.44
N GLY A 23 -14.97 40.53 -20.29
CA GLY A 23 -15.09 40.52 -21.76
C GLY A 23 -14.86 39.12 -22.32
N ASN A 24 -15.47 38.80 -23.47
CA ASN A 24 -15.18 37.58 -24.19
C ASN A 24 -14.07 37.79 -25.21
N ILE A 25 -13.18 36.80 -25.41
CA ILE A 25 -12.15 36.84 -26.45
C ILE A 25 -12.45 35.73 -27.44
N SER A 26 -12.68 36.06 -28.69
CA SER A 26 -12.97 35.13 -29.77
C SER A 26 -11.99 35.25 -30.93
N GLY A 27 -11.96 34.22 -31.78
CA GLY A 27 -11.13 34.17 -32.97
C GLY A 27 -11.14 32.80 -33.63
N ALA A 28 -10.33 32.62 -34.68
CA ALA A 28 -10.20 31.31 -35.33
C ALA A 28 -8.77 31.04 -35.78
N LEU A 29 -8.27 29.82 -35.55
CA LEU A 29 -6.95 29.36 -35.90
C LEU A 29 -6.93 28.60 -37.23
N PHE A 30 -5.96 28.91 -38.07
CA PHE A 30 -5.74 28.25 -39.35
C PHE A 30 -4.26 27.91 -39.56
N SER A 31 -3.96 26.83 -40.27
CA SER A 31 -2.61 26.55 -40.74
C SER A 31 -2.17 27.61 -41.74
N LYS A 32 -0.96 28.11 -41.56
CA LYS A 32 -0.36 29.07 -42.50
C LYS A 32 -0.06 28.48 -43.86
N ASN A 33 0.23 27.16 -43.92
CA ASN A 33 0.65 26.47 -45.12
C ASN A 33 -0.52 25.93 -45.95
N THR A 34 -1.51 25.31 -45.27
CA THR A 34 -2.67 24.69 -45.94
C THR A 34 -3.90 25.61 -45.95
N SER A 35 -3.95 26.68 -45.15
CA SER A 35 -5.11 27.51 -44.91
C SER A 35 -6.35 26.78 -44.36
N GLU A 36 -6.20 25.56 -43.90
CA GLU A 36 -7.23 24.77 -43.22
C GLU A 36 -7.43 25.18 -41.77
N PRO A 37 -8.63 25.05 -41.21
CA PRO A 37 -8.87 25.30 -39.79
C PRO A 37 -8.08 24.31 -38.93
N ILE A 38 -7.54 24.80 -37.81
CA ILE A 38 -6.87 23.97 -36.82
C ILE A 38 -7.84 23.64 -35.68
N ALA A 39 -8.35 22.43 -35.67
CA ALA A 39 -9.21 21.93 -34.61
C ALA A 39 -8.41 21.50 -33.38
N PHE A 40 -9.02 21.56 -32.20
CA PHE A 40 -8.46 21.13 -30.91
C PHE A 40 -7.13 21.79 -30.51
N ALA A 41 -6.83 22.98 -31.00
CA ALA A 41 -5.67 23.76 -30.57
C ALA A 41 -5.96 24.46 -29.24
N ASN A 42 -4.96 24.49 -28.35
CA ASN A 42 -5.06 25.20 -27.08
C ASN A 42 -4.86 26.70 -27.22
N VAL A 43 -5.77 27.46 -26.62
CA VAL A 43 -5.74 28.94 -26.55
C VAL A 43 -5.82 29.34 -25.08
N VAL A 44 -4.73 29.83 -24.49
CA VAL A 44 -4.64 30.14 -23.05
C VAL A 44 -4.16 31.58 -22.81
N LEU A 45 -4.68 32.18 -21.74
CA LEU A 45 -4.16 33.44 -21.26
C LEU A 45 -2.92 33.21 -20.38
N VAL A 46 -1.92 34.06 -20.58
CA VAL A 46 -0.63 34.00 -19.85
C VAL A 46 -0.42 35.33 -19.17
N ASN A 47 0.04 35.31 -17.93
CA ASN A 47 0.39 36.52 -17.19
C ASN A 47 1.64 37.17 -17.83
N PRO A 48 1.55 38.45 -18.29
CA PRO A 48 2.66 39.09 -19.00
C PRO A 48 3.90 39.32 -18.14
N ASN A 49 3.75 39.35 -16.80
CA ASN A 49 4.84 39.63 -15.88
C ASN A 49 5.60 38.33 -15.44
N THR A 50 4.92 37.18 -15.42
CA THR A 50 5.49 35.91 -14.93
C THR A 50 5.68 34.88 -16.04
N GLY A 51 5.06 35.05 -17.20
CA GLY A 51 5.06 34.10 -18.30
C GLY A 51 4.28 32.81 -17.99
N THR A 52 3.57 32.75 -16.86
CA THR A 52 2.80 31.57 -16.46
C THR A 52 1.42 31.53 -17.08
N PRO A 53 0.96 30.39 -17.65
CA PRO A 53 -0.41 30.21 -18.10
C PRO A 53 -1.39 30.38 -16.94
N LEU A 54 -2.50 31.09 -17.24
CA LEU A 54 -3.65 31.16 -16.34
C LEU A 54 -4.58 29.96 -16.62
N LEU A 55 -5.41 29.60 -15.65
CA LEU A 55 -6.46 28.58 -15.84
C LEU A 55 -7.65 29.11 -16.66
N ILE A 56 -7.40 30.06 -17.54
CA ILE A 56 -8.40 30.72 -18.39
C ILE A 56 -7.97 30.50 -19.84
N GLY A 57 -8.77 29.77 -20.58
CA GLY A 57 -8.47 29.41 -21.98
C GLY A 57 -9.64 28.71 -22.66
N ALA A 58 -9.45 28.34 -23.90
CA ALA A 58 -10.39 27.57 -24.70
C ALA A 58 -9.66 26.66 -25.67
N MET A 59 -10.33 25.61 -26.16
CA MET A 59 -9.89 24.85 -27.32
C MET A 59 -10.64 25.28 -28.58
N THR A 60 -10.01 25.16 -29.72
CA THR A 60 -10.68 25.41 -30.99
C THR A 60 -11.61 24.25 -31.36
N ASP A 61 -12.76 24.59 -31.96
CA ASP A 61 -13.70 23.62 -32.54
C ASP A 61 -13.22 23.07 -33.90
N ASP A 62 -14.02 22.21 -34.54
CA ASP A 62 -13.72 21.63 -35.86
C ASP A 62 -13.53 22.67 -36.98
N ASN A 63 -14.00 23.90 -36.81
CA ASN A 63 -13.84 25.02 -37.73
C ASN A 63 -12.66 25.93 -37.34
N GLY A 64 -11.87 25.50 -36.32
CA GLY A 64 -10.77 26.27 -35.77
C GLY A 64 -11.21 27.46 -34.90
N ALA A 65 -12.50 27.65 -34.62
CA ALA A 65 -13.01 28.78 -33.86
C ALA A 65 -12.86 28.54 -32.35
N PHE A 66 -12.57 29.58 -31.57
CA PHE A 66 -12.48 29.54 -30.11
C PHE A 66 -13.18 30.75 -29.48
N THR A 67 -13.64 30.61 -28.26
CA THR A 67 -14.15 31.69 -27.43
C THR A 67 -13.72 31.46 -25.99
N ILE A 68 -12.94 32.38 -25.45
CA ILE A 68 -12.63 32.45 -24.01
C ILE A 68 -13.72 33.33 -23.39
N GLU A 69 -14.61 32.74 -22.61
CA GLU A 69 -15.69 33.41 -21.93
C GLU A 69 -15.21 34.07 -20.63
N LYS A 70 -15.76 35.26 -20.30
CA LYS A 70 -15.54 35.95 -19.02
C LYS A 70 -14.07 36.17 -18.66
N ALA A 71 -13.24 36.57 -19.60
CA ALA A 71 -11.87 36.94 -19.31
C ALA A 71 -11.84 38.19 -18.41
N PRO A 72 -11.15 38.18 -17.25
CA PRO A 72 -11.11 39.33 -16.35
C PRO A 72 -10.43 40.54 -17.02
N THR A 73 -10.84 41.71 -16.66
CA THR A 73 -10.21 42.97 -17.16
C THR A 73 -8.73 43.01 -16.80
N GLY A 74 -7.87 43.26 -17.79
CA GLY A 74 -6.41 43.27 -17.59
C GLY A 74 -5.63 43.17 -18.89
N THR A 75 -4.29 43.23 -18.80
CA THR A 75 -3.39 42.97 -19.92
C THR A 75 -2.84 41.57 -19.81
N TYR A 76 -2.99 40.78 -20.87
CA TYR A 76 -2.59 39.38 -20.93
C TYR A 76 -1.81 39.11 -22.22
N ILE A 77 -1.02 38.02 -22.20
CA ILE A 77 -0.50 37.39 -23.41
C ILE A 77 -1.43 36.19 -23.70
N ILE A 78 -2.05 36.18 -24.89
CA ILE A 78 -2.78 34.97 -25.35
C ILE A 78 -1.82 34.11 -26.17
N ARG A 79 -1.71 32.85 -25.76
CA ARG A 79 -0.86 31.87 -26.41
C ARG A 79 -1.70 30.86 -27.17
N PHE A 80 -1.36 30.69 -28.43
CA PHE A 80 -1.95 29.69 -29.33
C PHE A 80 -0.97 28.58 -29.54
N SER A 81 -1.35 27.32 -29.25
CA SER A 81 -0.49 26.17 -29.40
C SER A 81 -1.24 24.98 -29.98
N ASN A 82 -0.58 24.25 -30.88
CA ASN A 82 -1.08 23.02 -31.47
C ASN A 82 0.10 22.08 -31.75
N ILE A 83 -0.13 20.77 -31.72
CA ILE A 83 0.89 19.77 -32.04
C ILE A 83 1.28 19.94 -33.52
N GLY A 84 2.58 20.05 -33.78
CA GLY A 84 3.10 20.25 -35.13
C GLY A 84 3.12 21.70 -35.63
N SER A 85 2.70 22.68 -34.80
CA SER A 85 2.75 24.09 -35.15
C SER A 85 3.62 24.90 -34.20
N VAL A 86 4.27 25.95 -34.72
CA VAL A 86 5.04 26.88 -33.88
C VAL A 86 4.05 27.68 -33.03
N SER A 87 4.19 27.64 -31.71
CA SER A 87 3.34 28.41 -30.79
C SER A 87 3.48 29.90 -31.06
N GLN A 88 2.35 30.60 -31.10
CA GLN A 88 2.30 32.03 -31.31
C GLN A 88 1.75 32.72 -30.08
N GLU A 89 2.30 33.87 -29.73
CA GLU A 89 1.84 34.73 -28.63
C GLU A 89 1.41 36.11 -29.14
N ARG A 90 0.36 36.64 -28.53
CA ARG A 90 -0.15 37.97 -28.83
C ARG A 90 -0.60 38.65 -27.54
N GLU A 91 -0.21 39.92 -27.37
CA GLU A 91 -0.68 40.74 -26.27
C GLU A 91 -2.14 41.18 -26.53
N VAL A 92 -2.98 41.06 -25.50
CA VAL A 92 -4.38 41.44 -25.53
C VAL A 92 -4.73 42.23 -24.27
N GLN A 93 -5.44 43.31 -24.44
CA GLN A 93 -5.97 44.10 -23.33
C GLN A 93 -7.46 43.87 -23.21
N VAL A 94 -7.89 43.19 -22.18
CA VAL A 94 -9.28 42.88 -21.89
C VAL A 94 -9.88 44.04 -21.12
N ALA A 95 -10.98 44.58 -21.64
CA ALA A 95 -11.83 45.61 -21.04
C ALA A 95 -13.28 45.09 -21.02
N ASP A 96 -14.22 45.92 -20.66
CA ASP A 96 -15.67 45.61 -20.57
C ASP A 96 -16.36 45.32 -21.92
N ALA A 97 -15.61 44.99 -22.97
CA ALA A 97 -16.11 44.72 -24.30
C ALA A 97 -15.50 43.42 -24.87
N ASP A 98 -16.30 42.74 -25.67
CA ASP A 98 -15.84 41.54 -26.39
C ASP A 98 -14.75 41.86 -27.41
N ILE A 99 -13.75 41.02 -27.51
CA ILE A 99 -12.60 41.18 -28.41
C ILE A 99 -12.64 40.04 -29.44
N ASP A 100 -12.71 40.39 -30.70
CA ASP A 100 -12.53 39.46 -31.81
C ASP A 100 -11.11 39.63 -32.38
N LEU A 101 -10.31 38.57 -32.23
CA LEU A 101 -8.93 38.50 -32.74
C LEU A 101 -8.86 38.13 -34.21
N GLY A 102 -9.99 37.81 -34.80
CA GLY A 102 -10.13 37.38 -36.19
C GLY A 102 -9.39 36.09 -36.52
N ARG A 103 -8.89 36.02 -37.76
CA ARG A 103 -8.18 34.86 -38.28
C ARG A 103 -6.72 34.88 -37.86
N ILE A 104 -6.24 33.85 -37.18
CA ILE A 104 -4.86 33.71 -36.72
C ILE A 104 -4.23 32.53 -37.48
N LEU A 105 -3.03 32.74 -38.01
CA LEU A 105 -2.30 31.76 -38.82
C LEU A 105 -1.13 31.21 -38.02
N LEU A 106 -1.15 29.90 -37.69
CA LEU A 106 -0.01 29.19 -37.09
C LEU A 106 0.88 28.58 -38.19
N ALA A 107 2.18 28.78 -38.08
CA ALA A 107 3.16 28.17 -38.96
C ALA A 107 3.47 26.76 -38.49
N ASP A 108 3.67 25.83 -39.44
CA ASP A 108 4.10 24.45 -39.09
C ASP A 108 5.52 24.49 -38.54
N ASP A 109 5.76 23.68 -37.50
CA ASP A 109 7.08 23.55 -36.88
C ASP A 109 7.96 22.55 -37.66
N THR A 110 8.69 23.07 -38.62
CA THR A 110 9.60 22.26 -39.43
C THR A 110 10.85 21.75 -38.68
N LYS A 111 11.04 22.14 -37.43
CA LYS A 111 12.14 21.64 -36.58
C LYS A 111 11.80 20.34 -35.83
N LEU A 112 10.54 19.93 -35.82
CA LEU A 112 10.11 18.68 -35.20
C LEU A 112 10.43 17.42 -36.01
N LEU A 113 11.09 17.52 -37.15
CA LEU A 113 11.59 16.38 -37.95
C LEU A 113 12.99 15.88 -37.57
N GLN A 114 13.57 16.38 -36.47
CA GLN A 114 14.69 15.70 -35.84
C GLN A 114 14.15 15.05 -34.54
N GLU A 115 14.11 13.74 -34.60
CA GLU A 115 13.78 12.82 -33.53
C GLU A 115 14.39 13.24 -32.19
N VAL A 116 13.65 14.02 -31.42
CA VAL A 116 13.91 14.09 -29.99
C VAL A 116 13.06 12.99 -29.38
N VAL A 117 13.65 11.81 -29.23
CA VAL A 117 13.17 10.79 -28.31
C VAL A 117 13.30 11.38 -26.92
N VAL A 118 12.31 12.16 -26.52
CA VAL A 118 12.12 12.47 -25.11
C VAL A 118 11.55 11.21 -24.47
N THR A 119 12.43 10.31 -24.07
CA THR A 119 12.08 9.31 -23.06
C THR A 119 11.84 10.09 -21.76
N GLY A 120 10.64 10.60 -21.60
CA GLY A 120 10.19 11.16 -20.34
C GLY A 120 10.22 10.03 -19.32
N GLN A 121 11.27 9.97 -18.52
CA GLN A 121 11.25 9.10 -17.34
C GLN A 121 10.12 9.61 -16.46
N ARG A 122 9.12 8.75 -16.23
CA ARG A 122 8.09 9.03 -15.22
C ARG A 122 8.79 9.37 -13.92
N SER A 123 8.31 10.40 -13.22
CA SER A 123 8.80 10.72 -11.88
C SER A 123 8.68 9.47 -11.00
N GLN A 124 9.70 9.17 -10.21
CA GLN A 124 9.71 8.04 -9.30
C GLN A 124 8.61 8.14 -8.25
N MET A 125 8.23 9.33 -7.87
CA MET A 125 7.13 9.60 -6.97
C MET A 125 6.32 10.79 -7.45
N THR A 126 5.01 10.61 -7.52
CA THR A 126 4.04 11.68 -7.73
C THR A 126 3.26 11.86 -6.44
N VAL A 127 3.18 13.09 -5.95
CA VAL A 127 2.47 13.42 -4.72
C VAL A 127 1.32 14.35 -5.06
N ASN A 128 0.13 14.01 -4.61
CA ASN A 128 -1.00 14.92 -4.58
C ASN A 128 -1.56 15.01 -3.15
N THR A 129 -2.60 15.78 -2.93
CA THR A 129 -3.18 15.98 -1.60
C THR A 129 -3.98 14.78 -1.08
N GLU A 130 -4.31 13.80 -1.93
CA GLU A 130 -5.10 12.64 -1.56
C GLU A 130 -4.24 11.39 -1.35
N HIS A 131 -3.30 11.15 -2.26
CA HIS A 131 -2.43 9.98 -2.20
C HIS A 131 -1.05 10.26 -2.79
N ARG A 132 -0.12 9.40 -2.45
CA ARG A 132 1.25 9.39 -2.96
C ARG A 132 1.39 8.20 -3.87
N VAL A 133 1.83 8.42 -5.10
CA VAL A 133 2.04 7.37 -6.10
C VAL A 133 3.53 7.13 -6.28
N PHE A 134 3.98 5.94 -5.96
CA PHE A 134 5.34 5.49 -6.19
C PHE A 134 5.38 4.65 -7.46
N ASN A 135 6.07 5.13 -8.50
CA ASN A 135 6.17 4.47 -9.81
C ASN A 135 7.28 3.42 -9.80
N VAL A 136 6.91 2.16 -9.91
CA VAL A 136 7.84 1.01 -9.80
C VAL A 136 8.82 0.96 -10.96
N SER A 137 8.39 1.25 -12.17
CA SER A 137 9.24 1.21 -13.37
C SER A 137 10.45 2.15 -13.32
N SER A 138 10.38 3.21 -12.52
CA SER A 138 11.47 4.14 -12.32
C SER A 138 12.40 3.77 -11.15
N ASN A 139 12.02 2.79 -10.32
CA ASN A 139 12.86 2.31 -9.23
C ASN A 139 13.78 1.17 -9.68
N ILE A 140 15.10 1.39 -9.61
CA ILE A 140 16.10 0.42 -10.03
C ILE A 140 16.25 -0.71 -9.02
N THR A 141 16.16 -0.41 -7.73
CA THR A 141 16.40 -1.37 -6.65
C THR A 141 15.28 -2.41 -6.51
N SER A 142 14.13 -2.18 -7.17
CA SER A 142 13.00 -3.12 -7.20
C SER A 142 13.11 -4.22 -8.27
N ALA A 143 14.08 -4.13 -9.18
CA ALA A 143 14.25 -5.15 -10.23
C ALA A 143 14.49 -6.54 -9.61
N GLY A 144 13.68 -7.53 -10.02
CA GLY A 144 13.69 -8.89 -9.48
C GLY A 144 13.18 -9.04 -8.05
N ALA A 145 12.60 -8.00 -7.47
CA ALA A 145 12.04 -8.05 -6.12
C ALA A 145 10.62 -8.66 -6.12
N SER A 146 10.17 -9.08 -4.95
CA SER A 146 8.75 -9.33 -4.68
C SER A 146 8.03 -8.03 -4.31
N ALA A 147 6.69 -8.05 -4.30
CA ALA A 147 5.90 -6.91 -3.83
C ALA A 147 6.24 -6.53 -2.37
N ASN A 148 6.48 -7.53 -1.51
CA ASN A 148 6.87 -7.28 -0.12
C ASN A 148 8.22 -6.56 0.00
N GLU A 149 9.22 -6.98 -0.78
CA GLU A 149 10.52 -6.30 -0.83
C GLU A 149 10.40 -4.90 -1.45
N LEU A 150 9.55 -4.74 -2.46
CA LEU A 150 9.30 -3.46 -3.11
C LEU A 150 8.69 -2.44 -2.14
N LEU A 151 7.75 -2.85 -1.29
CA LEU A 151 7.14 -1.98 -0.29
C LEU A 151 8.17 -1.39 0.67
N SER A 152 9.26 -2.10 0.96
CA SER A 152 10.35 -1.55 1.78
C SER A 152 11.07 -0.37 1.12
N SER A 153 10.97 -0.22 -0.20
CA SER A 153 11.56 0.90 -0.94
C SER A 153 10.61 2.10 -1.10
N VAL A 154 9.35 1.97 -0.67
CA VAL A 154 8.34 3.03 -0.77
C VAL A 154 8.52 4.02 0.37
N PRO A 155 8.67 5.33 0.09
CA PRO A 155 8.73 6.36 1.13
C PRO A 155 7.53 6.33 2.07
N SER A 156 7.75 6.51 3.36
CA SER A 156 6.76 6.46 4.46
C SER A 156 6.26 5.05 4.81
N VAL A 157 6.69 4.01 4.12
CA VAL A 157 6.37 2.61 4.40
C VAL A 157 7.58 1.93 5.01
N ASP A 158 7.39 1.26 6.14
CA ASP A 158 8.40 0.43 6.78
C ASP A 158 7.98 -1.03 6.71
N VAL A 159 8.93 -1.92 6.40
CA VAL A 159 8.74 -3.37 6.43
C VAL A 159 9.81 -3.96 7.33
N ASN A 160 9.38 -4.61 8.42
CA ASN A 160 10.30 -5.21 9.37
C ASN A 160 10.85 -6.57 8.89
N SER A 161 11.73 -7.19 9.67
CA SER A 161 12.35 -8.50 9.35
C SER A 161 11.34 -9.65 9.22
N ASP A 162 10.17 -9.53 9.82
CA ASP A 162 9.10 -10.55 9.74
C ASP A 162 8.18 -10.31 8.52
N GLY A 163 8.37 -9.19 7.79
CA GLY A 163 7.55 -8.79 6.65
C GLY A 163 6.28 -8.01 7.05
N GLU A 164 6.19 -7.57 8.30
CA GLU A 164 5.10 -6.73 8.76
C GLU A 164 5.28 -5.30 8.25
N ILE A 165 4.19 -4.75 7.71
CA ILE A 165 4.16 -3.44 7.06
C ILE A 165 3.62 -2.42 8.05
N SER A 166 4.27 -1.27 8.14
CA SER A 166 3.79 -0.12 8.93
C SER A 166 3.84 1.17 8.11
N LEU A 167 2.99 2.11 8.48
CA LEU A 167 2.89 3.44 7.89
C LEU A 167 2.93 4.48 9.01
N ARG A 168 3.94 5.37 8.98
CA ARG A 168 4.16 6.36 10.06
C ARG A 168 4.20 5.71 11.45
N GLY A 169 4.84 4.53 11.56
CA GLY A 169 4.97 3.78 12.82
C GLY A 169 3.73 3.03 13.30
N ASN A 170 2.67 2.93 12.50
CA ASN A 170 1.46 2.17 12.79
C ASN A 170 1.36 0.97 11.85
N SER A 171 1.32 -0.25 12.39
CA SER A 171 1.27 -1.50 11.62
C SER A 171 -0.15 -1.89 11.16
N ASN A 172 -1.18 -1.20 11.63
CA ASN A 172 -2.55 -1.44 11.17
C ASN A 172 -2.81 -0.74 9.83
N VAL A 173 -2.17 -1.24 8.79
CA VAL A 173 -2.26 -0.79 7.39
C VAL A 173 -3.09 -1.79 6.60
N MET A 174 -4.01 -1.32 5.76
CA MET A 174 -4.64 -2.16 4.75
C MET A 174 -3.79 -2.19 3.49
N VAL A 175 -3.64 -3.37 2.90
CA VAL A 175 -2.96 -3.53 1.61
C VAL A 175 -3.96 -4.06 0.60
N TRP A 176 -4.10 -3.35 -0.51
CA TRP A 176 -4.99 -3.69 -1.60
C TRP A 176 -4.21 -4.00 -2.88
N ILE A 177 -4.83 -4.77 -3.76
CA ILE A 177 -4.34 -5.00 -5.12
C ILE A 177 -5.44 -4.54 -6.08
N ASN A 178 -5.13 -3.59 -6.96
CA ASN A 178 -6.09 -2.97 -7.88
C ASN A 178 -7.38 -2.49 -7.18
N GLY A 179 -7.22 -1.85 -6.00
CA GLY A 179 -8.35 -1.32 -5.24
C GLY A 179 -9.17 -2.36 -4.46
N LYS A 180 -8.74 -3.62 -4.37
CA LYS A 180 -9.44 -4.72 -3.68
C LYS A 180 -8.58 -5.34 -2.59
N GLU A 181 -9.21 -5.76 -1.49
CA GLU A 181 -8.52 -6.33 -0.32
C GLU A 181 -7.92 -7.72 -0.57
N MET A 182 -8.41 -8.46 -1.56
CA MET A 182 -7.92 -9.77 -1.99
C MET A 182 -7.91 -10.85 -0.90
N GLY A 183 -8.70 -10.70 0.15
CA GLY A 183 -8.73 -11.65 1.28
C GLY A 183 -7.43 -11.70 2.08
N MET A 184 -6.57 -10.71 1.98
CA MET A 184 -5.34 -10.63 2.76
C MET A 184 -5.66 -10.29 4.21
N THR A 185 -5.09 -11.08 5.13
CA THR A 185 -5.08 -10.82 6.57
C THR A 185 -3.67 -10.45 7.01
N ALA A 186 -3.51 -9.96 8.23
CA ALA A 186 -2.17 -9.65 8.74
C ALA A 186 -1.21 -10.85 8.69
N ASP A 187 -1.71 -12.07 8.86
CA ASP A 187 -0.87 -13.28 8.90
C ASP A 187 -0.46 -13.81 7.53
N ASN A 188 -1.35 -13.73 6.53
CA ASN A 188 -1.06 -14.26 5.19
C ASN A 188 -0.51 -13.19 4.24
N ARG A 189 -0.66 -11.91 4.58
CA ARG A 189 -0.31 -10.78 3.73
C ARG A 189 1.14 -10.80 3.27
N ALA A 190 2.09 -10.96 4.20
CA ALA A 190 3.50 -10.99 3.86
C ALA A 190 3.84 -12.15 2.91
N GLN A 191 3.19 -13.30 3.08
CA GLN A 191 3.36 -14.45 2.21
C GLN A 191 2.78 -14.22 0.82
N ILE A 192 1.56 -13.70 0.73
CA ILE A 192 0.93 -13.36 -0.56
C ILE A 192 1.78 -12.32 -1.31
N LEU A 193 2.22 -11.27 -0.63
CA LEU A 193 3.04 -10.23 -1.24
C LEU A 193 4.42 -10.71 -1.69
N ARG A 194 5.02 -11.70 -1.00
CA ARG A 194 6.26 -12.34 -1.45
C ARG A 194 6.08 -13.12 -2.76
N GLN A 195 4.88 -13.60 -3.03
CA GLN A 195 4.57 -14.37 -4.25
C GLN A 195 4.25 -13.49 -5.47
N ILE A 196 4.07 -12.18 -5.29
CA ILE A 196 3.78 -11.23 -6.37
C ILE A 196 5.10 -10.61 -6.85
N PRO A 197 5.48 -10.81 -8.12
CA PRO A 197 6.68 -10.20 -8.67
C PRO A 197 6.53 -8.69 -8.81
N ALA A 198 7.55 -7.91 -8.43
CA ALA A 198 7.55 -6.45 -8.57
C ALA A 198 7.37 -5.99 -10.02
N GLU A 199 7.82 -6.77 -11.00
CA GLU A 199 7.66 -6.48 -12.42
C GLU A 199 6.19 -6.49 -12.89
N THR A 200 5.29 -7.12 -12.16
CA THR A 200 3.85 -7.08 -12.45
C THR A 200 3.19 -5.80 -11.94
N ILE A 201 3.91 -5.00 -11.16
CA ILE A 201 3.40 -3.80 -10.48
C ILE A 201 3.72 -2.56 -11.32
N GLU A 202 2.72 -1.73 -11.56
CA GLU A 202 2.89 -0.42 -12.20
C GLU A 202 3.28 0.64 -11.18
N SER A 203 2.51 0.72 -10.09
CA SER A 203 2.69 1.73 -9.06
C SER A 203 2.16 1.25 -7.70
N ILE A 204 2.59 1.94 -6.65
CA ILE A 204 2.08 1.79 -5.29
C ILE A 204 1.53 3.13 -4.83
N GLU A 205 0.27 3.14 -4.45
CA GLU A 205 -0.46 4.30 -3.95
C GLU A 205 -0.53 4.24 -2.43
N VAL A 206 -0.10 5.28 -1.73
CA VAL A 206 -0.17 5.38 -0.27
C VAL A 206 -1.18 6.44 0.13
N MET A 207 -2.27 6.02 0.76
CA MET A 207 -3.35 6.88 1.25
C MET A 207 -3.33 6.91 2.78
N THR A 208 -2.90 8.02 3.36
CA THR A 208 -2.83 8.19 4.83
C THR A 208 -4.17 8.59 5.44
N ASN A 209 -5.07 9.15 4.65
CA ASN A 209 -6.36 9.65 5.08
C ASN A 209 -7.45 9.40 4.00
N PRO A 210 -7.72 8.10 3.69
CA PRO A 210 -8.66 7.75 2.63
C PRO A 210 -10.08 8.21 2.96
N SER A 211 -10.85 8.59 1.93
CA SER A 211 -12.25 8.97 2.06
C SER A 211 -13.15 7.80 2.45
N SER A 212 -14.38 8.07 2.84
CA SER A 212 -15.36 7.07 3.27
C SER A 212 -15.71 6.00 2.21
N LYS A 213 -15.53 6.29 0.91
CA LYS A 213 -15.74 5.34 -0.17
C LYS A 213 -14.70 4.20 -0.18
N HIS A 214 -13.48 4.45 0.29
CA HIS A 214 -12.38 3.49 0.29
C HIS A 214 -12.42 2.46 1.42
N GLY A 215 -13.53 2.34 2.15
CA GLY A 215 -13.63 1.46 3.31
C GLY A 215 -13.04 2.09 4.57
N THR A 216 -13.17 1.41 5.70
CA THR A 216 -12.87 1.96 7.03
C THR A 216 -11.78 1.20 7.76
N GLU A 217 -11.42 0.01 7.32
CA GLU A 217 -10.33 -0.79 7.90
C GLU A 217 -8.96 -0.13 7.68
N GLY A 218 -8.05 -0.34 8.62
CA GLY A 218 -6.69 0.18 8.57
C GLY A 218 -6.55 1.56 9.20
N THR A 219 -6.25 1.62 10.49
CA THR A 219 -6.11 2.89 11.24
C THR A 219 -4.92 3.73 10.81
N ALA A 220 -3.91 3.12 10.17
CA ALA A 220 -2.76 3.82 9.59
C ALA A 220 -3.02 4.39 8.19
N GLY A 221 -3.93 3.78 7.44
CA GLY A 221 -4.24 4.12 6.05
C GLY A 221 -4.28 2.90 5.14
N ILE A 222 -4.22 3.14 3.84
CA ILE A 222 -4.30 2.12 2.80
C ILE A 222 -3.07 2.20 1.90
N ILE A 223 -2.50 1.06 1.55
CA ILE A 223 -1.50 0.91 0.50
C ILE A 223 -2.15 0.12 -0.63
N ASN A 224 -2.30 0.72 -1.80
CA ASN A 224 -2.89 0.09 -2.97
C ASN A 224 -1.80 -0.23 -4.00
N ILE A 225 -1.65 -1.52 -4.33
CA ILE A 225 -0.71 -2.01 -5.34
C ILE A 225 -1.45 -2.07 -6.67
N ARG A 226 -1.05 -1.23 -7.63
CA ARG A 226 -1.60 -1.21 -8.99
C ARG A 226 -0.77 -2.15 -9.87
N LEU A 227 -1.42 -3.15 -10.44
CA LEU A 227 -0.79 -4.05 -11.40
C LEU A 227 -0.83 -3.44 -12.80
N LYS A 228 0.19 -3.74 -13.60
CA LYS A 228 0.32 -3.20 -14.98
C LYS A 228 -0.85 -3.60 -15.86
N GLU A 229 -1.46 -2.61 -16.51
CA GLU A 229 -2.48 -2.74 -17.54
C GLU A 229 -2.16 -1.77 -18.67
N ASP A 230 -2.19 -2.24 -19.91
CA ASP A 230 -1.94 -1.42 -21.08
C ASP A 230 -3.18 -1.44 -21.98
N HIS A 231 -3.77 -0.28 -22.20
CA HIS A 231 -5.01 -0.10 -22.98
C HIS A 231 -4.75 0.25 -24.45
N ARG A 232 -3.48 0.38 -24.89
CA ARG A 232 -3.15 0.64 -26.29
C ARG A 232 -3.55 -0.54 -27.15
N SER A 233 -4.05 -0.28 -28.35
CA SER A 233 -4.37 -1.34 -29.33
C SER A 233 -3.11 -2.08 -29.76
N GLY A 234 -3.16 -3.42 -29.81
CA GLY A 234 -2.04 -4.26 -30.18
C GLY A 234 -1.64 -5.25 -29.09
N TYR A 235 -0.36 -5.63 -29.07
CA TYR A 235 0.18 -6.50 -28.03
C TYR A 235 1.47 -5.91 -27.45
N PHE A 236 1.60 -6.02 -26.13
CA PHE A 236 2.74 -5.50 -25.36
C PHE A 236 3.05 -6.46 -24.24
N GLY A 237 4.31 -6.57 -23.90
CA GLY A 237 4.69 -7.41 -22.80
C GLY A 237 6.14 -7.26 -22.37
N SER A 238 6.47 -8.02 -21.34
CA SER A 238 7.83 -8.12 -20.82
C SER A 238 8.14 -9.54 -20.37
N ALA A 239 9.41 -9.90 -20.48
CA ALA A 239 9.98 -11.09 -19.87
C ALA A 239 11.18 -10.66 -19.02
N GLU A 240 11.26 -11.16 -17.79
CA GLU A 240 12.35 -10.87 -16.85
C GLU A 240 12.89 -12.15 -16.25
N ALA A 241 14.20 -12.16 -16.02
CA ALA A 241 14.85 -13.16 -15.18
C ALA A 241 15.89 -12.49 -14.30
N ASP A 242 16.04 -12.98 -13.08
CA ASP A 242 17.03 -12.52 -12.13
C ASP A 242 17.60 -13.63 -11.27
N VAL A 243 18.79 -13.35 -10.73
CA VAL A 243 19.51 -14.23 -9.80
C VAL A 243 20.24 -13.38 -8.77
N ASP A 244 20.35 -13.86 -7.55
CA ASP A 244 21.08 -13.17 -6.50
C ASP A 244 22.11 -14.06 -5.76
N THR A 245 22.92 -13.43 -4.91
CA THR A 245 24.00 -14.10 -4.15
C THR A 245 23.51 -15.06 -3.07
N ARG A 246 22.21 -15.06 -2.75
CA ARG A 246 21.59 -16.04 -1.86
C ARG A 246 21.12 -17.30 -2.59
N GLY A 247 21.18 -17.29 -3.93
CA GLY A 247 20.68 -18.35 -4.78
C GLY A 247 19.17 -18.20 -5.10
N ASN A 248 18.61 -17.01 -4.91
CA ASN A 248 17.26 -16.71 -5.39
C ASN A 248 17.28 -16.64 -6.92
N VAL A 249 16.24 -17.19 -7.53
CA VAL A 249 16.02 -17.16 -8.98
C VAL A 249 14.55 -16.83 -9.22
N ASN A 250 14.31 -15.83 -10.08
CA ASN A 250 12.95 -15.45 -10.48
C ASN A 250 12.86 -15.39 -12.00
N ALA A 251 11.69 -15.72 -12.54
CA ALA A 251 11.35 -15.56 -13.94
C ALA A 251 9.91 -15.09 -14.09
N ASN A 252 9.69 -14.02 -14.84
CA ASN A 252 8.39 -13.39 -15.00
C ASN A 252 8.08 -13.17 -16.48
N PHE A 253 6.84 -13.35 -16.88
CA PHE A 253 6.34 -13.04 -18.22
C PHE A 253 4.97 -12.38 -18.10
N ASN A 254 4.79 -11.25 -18.78
CA ASN A 254 3.55 -10.51 -18.86
C ASN A 254 3.24 -10.15 -20.31
N ILE A 255 1.97 -10.23 -20.69
CA ILE A 255 1.48 -9.81 -21.99
C ILE A 255 0.10 -9.16 -21.84
N ASN A 256 -0.12 -8.06 -22.58
CA ASN A 256 -1.40 -7.43 -22.83
C ASN A 256 -1.72 -7.59 -24.32
N TYR A 257 -2.97 -7.90 -24.64
CA TYR A 257 -3.46 -8.01 -26.00
C TYR A 257 -4.81 -7.31 -26.11
N ASN A 258 -4.82 -6.20 -26.82
CA ASN A 258 -5.98 -5.33 -26.96
C ASN A 258 -6.38 -5.23 -28.41
N ALA A 259 -7.56 -5.72 -28.75
CA ALA A 259 -8.09 -5.72 -30.11
C ALA A 259 -9.63 -5.59 -30.13
N GLY A 260 -10.11 -4.63 -30.91
CA GLY A 260 -11.54 -4.39 -31.07
C GLY A 260 -12.22 -4.08 -29.73
N LYS A 261 -13.11 -4.99 -29.29
CA LYS A 261 -13.90 -4.83 -28.07
C LYS A 261 -13.27 -5.48 -26.83
N PHE A 262 -12.08 -6.06 -26.97
CA PHE A 262 -11.40 -6.80 -25.91
C PHE A 262 -10.07 -6.15 -25.51
N GLU A 263 -9.90 -5.95 -24.22
CA GLU A 263 -8.63 -5.63 -23.58
C GLU A 263 -8.27 -6.77 -22.66
N SER A 264 -7.21 -7.50 -22.94
CA SER A 264 -6.87 -8.73 -22.23
C SER A 264 -5.45 -8.71 -21.73
N PHE A 265 -5.20 -9.31 -20.56
CA PHE A 265 -3.88 -9.44 -20.00
C PHE A 265 -3.65 -10.85 -19.43
N ALA A 266 -2.39 -11.29 -19.48
CA ALA A 266 -1.93 -12.49 -18.82
C ALA A 266 -0.53 -12.29 -18.26
N GLY A 267 -0.28 -12.89 -17.11
CA GLY A 267 1.03 -12.86 -16.45
C GLY A 267 1.31 -14.15 -15.73
N ILE A 268 2.55 -14.59 -15.77
CA ILE A 268 3.07 -15.72 -14.97
C ILE A 268 4.39 -15.32 -14.33
N GLY A 269 4.55 -15.63 -13.04
CA GLY A 269 5.79 -15.46 -12.30
C GLY A 269 6.18 -16.75 -11.61
N LEU A 270 7.44 -17.09 -11.66
CA LEU A 270 8.04 -18.23 -10.95
C LEU A 270 9.16 -17.69 -10.07
N MET A 271 9.15 -18.03 -8.80
CA MET A 271 10.09 -17.51 -7.81
C MET A 271 10.63 -18.64 -6.93
N SER A 272 11.94 -18.58 -6.68
CA SER A 272 12.61 -19.44 -5.69
C SER A 272 13.39 -18.56 -4.73
N HIS A 273 12.98 -18.53 -3.47
CA HIS A 273 13.51 -17.66 -2.42
C HIS A 273 14.20 -18.45 -1.33
N HIS A 274 15.36 -17.94 -0.89
CA HIS A 274 16.15 -18.44 0.24
C HIS A 274 16.27 -17.30 1.26
N THR A 275 15.75 -17.49 2.45
CA THR A 275 15.72 -16.48 3.51
C THR A 275 16.47 -16.99 4.74
N PRO A 276 17.77 -16.68 4.87
CA PRO A 276 18.48 -16.90 6.12
C PRO A 276 18.02 -15.89 7.17
N GLY A 277 18.04 -16.27 8.44
CA GLY A 277 17.66 -15.40 9.54
C GLY A 277 18.28 -15.81 10.87
N GLY A 278 18.13 -14.95 11.86
CA GLY A 278 18.58 -15.22 13.22
C GLY A 278 17.80 -14.41 14.25
N THR A 279 17.67 -14.95 15.44
CA THR A 279 17.01 -14.32 16.59
C THR A 279 17.84 -14.55 17.84
N THR A 280 18.14 -13.47 18.55
CA THR A 280 18.75 -13.54 19.89
C THR A 280 17.78 -12.92 20.88
N SER A 281 17.47 -13.62 21.97
CA SER A 281 16.60 -13.17 23.03
C SER A 281 17.33 -13.28 24.38
N LEU A 282 17.43 -12.18 25.10
CA LEU A 282 18.00 -12.11 26.43
C LEU A 282 16.89 -11.71 27.41
N ARG A 283 16.49 -12.63 28.28
CA ARG A 283 15.44 -12.42 29.27
C ARG A 283 16.03 -12.48 30.67
N SER A 284 15.85 -11.42 31.44
CA SER A 284 16.28 -11.30 32.82
C SER A 284 15.06 -11.14 33.73
N TYR A 285 15.04 -11.87 34.83
CA TYR A 285 13.97 -11.81 35.83
C TYR A 285 14.39 -11.02 37.04
N ASP A 286 13.46 -10.40 37.74
CA ASP A 286 13.70 -9.60 38.93
C ASP A 286 14.29 -10.46 40.08
N THR A 287 14.14 -11.77 40.01
CA THR A 287 14.76 -12.75 40.93
C THR A 287 16.27 -12.91 40.73
N GLY A 288 16.85 -12.31 39.68
CA GLY A 288 18.25 -12.51 39.28
C GLY A 288 18.45 -13.72 38.35
N SER A 289 17.39 -14.44 38.03
CA SER A 289 17.42 -15.54 37.05
C SER A 289 17.43 -15.02 35.62
N TYR A 290 17.75 -15.88 34.66
CA TYR A 290 17.73 -15.57 33.23
C TYR A 290 17.25 -16.75 32.38
N LEU A 291 16.79 -16.45 31.18
CA LEU A 291 16.56 -17.38 30.07
C LEU A 291 17.01 -16.68 28.78
N ASN A 292 18.08 -17.16 28.17
CA ASN A 292 18.66 -16.60 26.97
C ASN A 292 18.55 -17.60 25.83
N SER A 293 18.22 -17.08 24.63
CA SER A 293 18.03 -17.89 23.45
C SER A 293 18.83 -17.31 22.27
N ASP A 294 19.47 -18.17 21.50
CA ASP A 294 20.16 -17.81 20.26
C ASP A 294 19.78 -18.80 19.16
N GLY A 295 19.13 -18.30 18.13
CA GLY A 295 18.55 -19.10 17.07
C GLY A 295 19.00 -18.65 15.68
N THR A 296 19.13 -19.62 14.79
CA THR A 296 19.36 -19.41 13.35
C THR A 296 18.30 -20.13 12.54
N SER A 297 17.88 -19.55 11.42
CA SER A 297 16.91 -20.13 10.51
C SER A 297 17.38 -20.08 9.06
N LYS A 298 16.97 -21.08 8.28
CA LYS A 298 17.11 -21.14 6.83
C LYS A 298 15.77 -21.53 6.26
N LYS A 299 15.12 -20.61 5.59
CA LYS A 299 13.80 -20.81 4.99
C LYS A 299 13.92 -20.77 3.48
N HIS A 300 13.11 -21.61 2.82
CA HIS A 300 13.02 -21.69 1.36
C HIS A 300 11.55 -21.62 0.97
N GLU A 301 11.28 -20.95 -0.15
CA GLU A 301 9.95 -20.90 -0.73
C GLU A 301 10.06 -20.93 -2.25
N ASN A 302 9.40 -21.90 -2.88
CA ASN A 302 9.15 -21.91 -4.32
C ASN A 302 7.72 -21.51 -4.56
N SER A 303 7.49 -20.51 -5.40
CA SER A 303 6.14 -20.04 -5.68
C SER A 303 5.90 -19.76 -7.15
N ALA A 304 4.63 -19.86 -7.53
CA ALA A 304 4.11 -19.48 -8.83
C ALA A 304 2.97 -18.49 -8.67
N PHE A 305 2.99 -17.45 -9.49
CA PHE A 305 1.96 -16.43 -9.60
C PHE A 305 1.35 -16.48 -10.99
N LEU A 306 0.03 -16.46 -11.08
CA LEU A 306 -0.72 -16.40 -12.32
C LEU A 306 -1.71 -15.25 -12.27
N ARG A 307 -1.76 -14.43 -13.34
CA ARG A 307 -2.73 -13.37 -13.51
C ARG A 307 -3.35 -13.47 -14.89
N LEU A 308 -4.68 -13.43 -14.96
CA LEU A 308 -5.44 -13.45 -16.21
C LEU A 308 -6.60 -12.48 -16.10
N GLY A 309 -6.97 -11.83 -17.19
CA GLY A 309 -8.18 -11.02 -17.21
C GLY A 309 -8.51 -10.48 -18.59
N THR A 310 -9.75 -10.02 -18.73
CA THR A 310 -10.22 -9.35 -19.93
C THR A 310 -11.35 -8.37 -19.58
N ASN A 311 -11.33 -7.23 -20.25
CA ASN A 311 -12.42 -6.27 -20.31
C ASN A 311 -13.10 -6.41 -21.67
N PHE A 312 -14.39 -6.66 -21.67
CA PHE A 312 -15.20 -6.72 -22.88
C PHE A 312 -16.10 -5.50 -22.97
N LYS A 313 -15.90 -4.68 -23.98
CA LYS A 313 -16.64 -3.43 -24.26
C LYS A 313 -17.57 -3.66 -25.46
N PRO A 314 -18.82 -4.15 -25.25
CA PRO A 314 -19.77 -4.36 -26.35
C PRO A 314 -20.09 -3.05 -27.08
N ASP A 315 -20.09 -1.94 -26.38
CA ASP A 315 -20.24 -0.57 -26.86
C ASP A 315 -19.53 0.40 -25.93
N GLU A 316 -19.59 1.70 -26.21
CA GLU A 316 -18.89 2.77 -25.47
C GLU A 316 -19.41 2.98 -24.03
N ASN A 317 -20.62 2.50 -23.74
CA ASN A 317 -21.29 2.73 -22.46
C ASN A 317 -21.24 1.51 -21.53
N ASN A 318 -20.82 0.35 -22.04
CA ASN A 318 -20.90 -0.90 -21.29
C ASN A 318 -19.54 -1.59 -21.24
N THR A 319 -19.08 -1.94 -20.04
CA THR A 319 -17.89 -2.75 -19.83
C THR A 319 -18.22 -3.93 -18.94
N LEU A 320 -17.94 -5.14 -19.43
CA LEU A 320 -17.94 -6.37 -18.64
C LEU A 320 -16.49 -6.76 -18.39
N TYR A 321 -16.12 -6.99 -17.14
CA TYR A 321 -14.76 -7.37 -16.82
C TYR A 321 -14.69 -8.62 -15.97
N VAL A 322 -13.67 -9.42 -16.25
CA VAL A 322 -13.33 -10.61 -15.47
C VAL A 322 -11.83 -10.67 -15.26
N SER A 323 -11.41 -10.95 -14.03
CA SER A 323 -10.01 -11.19 -13.73
C SER A 323 -9.84 -12.31 -12.72
N ALA A 324 -8.71 -12.98 -12.81
CA ALA A 324 -8.31 -14.02 -11.87
C ALA A 324 -6.84 -13.86 -11.52
N ILE A 325 -6.53 -14.01 -10.23
CA ILE A 325 -5.17 -14.10 -9.71
C ILE A 325 -5.07 -15.43 -8.98
N GLY A 326 -3.99 -16.19 -9.25
CA GLY A 326 -3.68 -17.44 -8.59
C GLY A 326 -2.27 -17.41 -8.01
N THR A 327 -2.08 -17.99 -6.83
CA THR A 327 -0.79 -18.19 -6.20
C THR A 327 -0.64 -19.62 -5.73
N LEU A 328 0.51 -20.20 -5.98
CA LEU A 328 0.92 -21.51 -5.46
C LEU A 328 2.27 -21.35 -4.80
N GLY A 329 2.48 -21.96 -3.63
CA GLY A 329 3.74 -21.91 -2.93
C GLY A 329 4.04 -23.21 -2.21
N HIS A 330 5.30 -23.63 -2.23
CA HIS A 330 5.84 -24.67 -1.39
C HIS A 330 6.95 -24.09 -0.54
N LYS A 331 6.75 -24.06 0.77
CA LYS A 331 7.74 -23.58 1.74
C LYS A 331 8.29 -24.73 2.55
N TRP A 332 9.58 -24.63 2.88
CA TRP A 332 10.23 -25.50 3.85
C TRP A 332 11.36 -24.75 4.55
N GLY A 333 11.69 -25.19 5.74
CA GLY A 333 12.73 -24.50 6.49
C GLY A 333 13.28 -25.33 7.64
N HIS A 334 14.38 -24.87 8.18
CA HIS A 334 15.01 -25.38 9.38
C HIS A 334 15.38 -24.24 10.30
N THR A 335 15.00 -24.35 11.56
CA THR A 335 15.37 -23.43 12.63
C THR A 335 16.05 -24.22 13.74
N SER A 336 17.16 -23.71 14.23
CA SER A 336 17.86 -24.27 15.39
C SER A 336 18.07 -23.17 16.43
N THR A 337 17.58 -23.37 17.65
CA THR A 337 17.69 -22.42 18.76
C THR A 337 18.28 -23.09 19.97
N THR A 338 19.30 -22.46 20.54
CA THR A 338 19.90 -22.90 21.81
C THR A 338 19.39 -21.98 22.92
N HIS A 339 18.82 -22.56 23.95
CA HIS A 339 18.37 -21.89 25.14
C HIS A 339 19.27 -22.20 26.32
N LEU A 340 19.59 -21.19 27.14
CA LEU A 340 20.31 -21.32 28.39
C LEU A 340 19.51 -20.71 29.51
N SER A 341 19.35 -21.37 30.63
CA SER A 341 18.55 -20.93 31.76
C SER A 341 19.20 -21.27 33.10
N ASN A 342 18.96 -20.45 34.10
CA ASN A 342 19.20 -20.77 35.51
C ASN A 342 17.91 -20.71 36.34
N LEU A 343 16.75 -20.80 35.67
CA LEU A 343 15.46 -20.88 36.35
C LEU A 343 15.36 -22.15 37.17
N PRO A 344 14.80 -22.09 38.38
CA PRO A 344 14.53 -23.30 39.17
C PRO A 344 13.47 -24.16 38.45
N ASP A 345 13.54 -25.46 38.62
CA ASP A 345 12.57 -26.46 38.11
C ASP A 345 12.39 -26.47 36.57
N GLN A 346 13.39 -25.95 35.87
CA GLN A 346 13.48 -26.02 34.41
C GLN A 346 14.84 -26.57 33.96
N TRP A 347 14.94 -26.95 32.69
CA TRP A 347 16.21 -27.30 32.07
C TRP A 347 17.22 -26.15 32.13
N ALA A 348 18.48 -26.48 32.31
CA ALA A 348 19.58 -25.49 32.28
C ALA A 348 20.02 -25.17 30.84
N GLY A 349 19.83 -26.09 29.92
CA GLY A 349 20.08 -25.97 28.52
C GLY A 349 19.03 -26.71 27.70
N ASN A 350 18.64 -26.16 26.56
CA ASN A 350 17.73 -26.81 25.59
C ASN A 350 18.19 -26.46 24.17
N VAL A 351 18.37 -27.46 23.33
CA VAL A 351 18.61 -27.28 21.90
C VAL A 351 17.34 -27.68 21.16
N ASN A 352 16.64 -26.70 20.64
CA ASN A 352 15.43 -26.89 19.85
C ASN A 352 15.76 -26.85 18.36
N SER A 353 15.47 -27.93 17.66
CA SER A 353 15.60 -28.06 16.21
C SER A 353 14.23 -28.26 15.61
N SER A 354 13.79 -27.36 14.74
CA SER A 354 12.50 -27.47 14.07
C SER A 354 12.63 -27.49 12.55
N ARG A 355 11.81 -28.30 11.90
CA ARG A 355 11.65 -28.36 10.44
C ARG A 355 10.22 -28.03 10.09
N GLU A 356 10.03 -26.95 9.35
CA GLU A 356 8.73 -26.56 8.85
C GLU A 356 8.56 -26.91 7.38
N SER A 357 7.34 -27.26 6.97
CA SER A 357 6.96 -27.39 5.56
C SER A 357 5.48 -27.08 5.36
N GLY A 358 5.12 -26.68 4.15
CA GLY A 358 3.72 -26.43 3.82
C GLY A 358 3.51 -26.00 2.37
N ASP A 359 2.35 -26.38 1.82
CA ASP A 359 1.90 -25.97 0.49
C ASP A 359 0.83 -24.90 0.61
N THR A 360 1.07 -23.73 0.06
CA THR A 360 0.09 -22.64 0.04
C THR A 360 -0.60 -22.53 -1.30
N ARG A 361 -1.88 -22.20 -1.29
CA ARG A 361 -2.72 -22.01 -2.48
C ARG A 361 -3.63 -20.83 -2.25
N GLY A 362 -3.65 -19.92 -3.22
CA GLY A 362 -4.53 -18.78 -3.20
C GLY A 362 -5.16 -18.57 -4.56
N ALA A 363 -6.41 -18.12 -4.59
CA ALA A 363 -7.07 -17.68 -5.79
C ALA A 363 -8.03 -16.53 -5.49
N ASN A 364 -8.04 -15.53 -6.36
CA ASN A 364 -9.05 -14.48 -6.41
C ASN A 364 -9.71 -14.49 -7.79
N ILE A 365 -11.02 -14.38 -7.83
CA ILE A 365 -11.80 -14.22 -9.05
C ILE A 365 -12.69 -12.99 -8.86
N LEU A 366 -12.62 -12.05 -9.80
CA LEU A 366 -13.42 -10.82 -9.84
C LEU A 366 -14.25 -10.82 -11.12
N LEU A 367 -15.55 -10.56 -10.98
CA LEU A 367 -16.50 -10.34 -12.06
C LEU A 367 -17.15 -8.98 -11.85
N GLY A 368 -17.27 -8.19 -12.89
CA GLY A 368 -17.96 -6.91 -12.77
C GLY A 368 -18.58 -6.42 -14.07
N TYR A 369 -19.42 -5.42 -13.89
CA TYR A 369 -20.13 -4.71 -14.94
C TYR A 369 -20.18 -3.23 -14.61
N GLU A 370 -19.74 -2.43 -15.55
CA GLU A 370 -19.84 -0.97 -15.50
C GLU A 370 -20.76 -0.47 -16.62
N HIS A 371 -21.63 0.49 -16.27
CA HIS A 371 -22.44 1.21 -17.22
C HIS A 371 -22.27 2.71 -17.08
N THR A 372 -21.92 3.37 -18.17
CA THR A 372 -21.76 4.82 -18.24
C THR A 372 -22.99 5.44 -18.88
N PHE A 373 -23.75 6.26 -18.12
CA PHE A 373 -24.92 6.98 -18.61
C PHE A 373 -24.53 8.28 -19.32
N GLY A 374 -23.34 8.82 -19.05
CA GLY A 374 -22.83 10.08 -19.56
C GLY A 374 -21.56 10.51 -18.81
N THR A 375 -21.05 11.69 -19.05
CA THR A 375 -19.87 12.23 -18.36
C THR A 375 -20.12 12.24 -16.85
N ASP A 376 -19.20 11.66 -16.09
CA ASP A 376 -19.26 11.55 -14.62
C ASP A 376 -20.59 10.97 -14.06
N HIS A 377 -21.29 10.16 -14.88
CA HIS A 377 -22.50 9.48 -14.50
C HIS A 377 -22.40 8.01 -14.86
N HIS A 378 -22.06 7.16 -13.89
CA HIS A 378 -21.85 5.73 -14.06
C HIS A 378 -22.28 4.91 -12.85
N ILE A 379 -22.45 3.63 -13.06
CA ILE A 379 -22.64 2.63 -12.04
C ILE A 379 -21.69 1.46 -12.29
N ASP A 380 -20.96 1.04 -11.26
CA ASP A 380 -20.14 -0.17 -11.23
C ASP A 380 -20.74 -1.20 -10.28
N MET A 381 -20.80 -2.43 -10.71
CA MET A 381 -21.28 -3.56 -9.91
C MET A 381 -20.29 -4.69 -10.02
N ASN A 382 -19.78 -5.17 -8.89
CA ASN A 382 -18.81 -6.25 -8.91
C ASN A 382 -18.99 -7.26 -7.77
N VAL A 383 -18.52 -8.48 -8.03
CA VAL A 383 -18.45 -9.57 -7.06
C VAL A 383 -17.08 -10.20 -7.15
N SER A 384 -16.42 -10.37 -6.01
CA SER A 384 -15.17 -11.12 -5.92
C SER A 384 -15.29 -12.30 -4.96
N TYR A 385 -14.58 -13.37 -5.29
CA TYR A 385 -14.39 -14.52 -4.43
C TYR A 385 -12.91 -14.79 -4.23
N ASN A 386 -12.51 -14.84 -2.98
CA ASN A 386 -11.14 -15.14 -2.57
C ASN A 386 -11.12 -16.46 -1.81
N ILE A 387 -10.14 -17.29 -2.09
CA ILE A 387 -9.80 -18.48 -1.30
C ILE A 387 -8.31 -18.53 -1.06
N TRP A 388 -7.94 -18.87 0.17
CA TRP A 388 -6.55 -19.10 0.54
C TRP A 388 -6.45 -20.30 1.47
N GLN A 389 -5.43 -21.12 1.28
CA GLN A 389 -5.10 -22.25 2.13
C GLN A 389 -3.59 -22.27 2.40
N GLY A 390 -3.21 -22.37 3.65
CA GLY A 390 -1.82 -22.42 4.07
C GLY A 390 -1.60 -23.43 5.20
N PRO A 391 -1.43 -24.73 4.88
CA PRO A 391 -1.00 -25.72 5.87
C PRO A 391 0.42 -25.43 6.32
N ASN A 392 0.71 -25.78 7.57
CA ASN A 392 2.02 -25.70 8.17
C ASN A 392 2.28 -26.93 9.04
N ASP A 393 3.21 -27.75 8.59
CA ASP A 393 3.73 -28.90 9.34
C ASP A 393 5.05 -28.49 10.00
N ASN A 394 5.19 -28.74 11.28
CA ASN A 394 6.40 -28.43 12.04
C ASN A 394 6.81 -29.62 12.87
N ASP A 395 7.94 -30.23 12.52
CA ASP A 395 8.57 -31.33 13.26
C ASP A 395 9.67 -30.75 14.16
N ILE A 396 9.56 -31.01 15.46
CA ILE A 396 10.40 -30.39 16.49
C ILE A 396 11.15 -31.48 17.24
N HIS A 397 12.43 -31.27 17.40
CA HIS A 397 13.29 -32.13 18.26
C HIS A 397 13.98 -31.24 19.31
N GLU A 398 13.81 -31.58 20.56
CA GLU A 398 14.41 -30.88 21.69
C GLU A 398 15.36 -31.80 22.44
N GLU A 399 16.57 -31.30 22.71
CA GLU A 399 17.55 -31.95 23.60
C GLU A 399 17.70 -31.08 24.85
N GLU A 400 17.21 -31.57 25.95
CA GLU A 400 17.21 -30.92 27.26
C GLU A 400 18.38 -31.40 28.11
N THR A 401 19.01 -30.47 28.82
CA THR A 401 20.03 -30.73 29.83
C THR A 401 19.66 -30.05 31.13
N TRP A 402 19.59 -30.77 32.22
CA TRP A 402 19.21 -30.26 33.53
C TRP A 402 20.44 -29.87 34.36
N ALA A 403 20.26 -29.07 35.41
CA ALA A 403 21.35 -28.58 36.25
C ALA A 403 22.10 -29.71 36.98
N ASP A 404 21.49 -30.86 37.22
CA ASP A 404 22.12 -32.06 37.81
C ASP A 404 22.88 -32.92 36.77
N GLY A 405 22.90 -32.50 35.50
CA GLY A 405 23.56 -33.18 34.40
C GLY A 405 22.71 -34.25 33.72
N THR A 406 21.44 -34.43 34.14
CA THR A 406 20.51 -35.34 33.43
C THR A 406 20.13 -34.72 32.08
N ALA A 407 19.87 -35.59 31.08
CA ALA A 407 19.48 -35.19 29.73
C ALA A 407 18.19 -35.93 29.33
N ALA A 408 17.38 -35.25 28.54
CA ALA A 408 16.16 -35.79 27.94
C ALA A 408 16.06 -35.37 26.47
N SER A 409 15.40 -36.20 25.68
CA SER A 409 15.09 -35.93 24.27
C SER A 409 13.59 -36.03 24.07
N VAL A 410 13.01 -34.97 23.46
CA VAL A 410 11.58 -34.85 23.19
C VAL A 410 11.37 -34.61 21.71
N TRP A 411 10.47 -35.38 21.12
CA TRP A 411 10.02 -35.19 19.74
C TRP A 411 8.58 -34.75 19.74
N ARG A 412 8.28 -33.73 18.91
CA ARG A 412 6.92 -33.15 18.72
C ARG A 412 6.64 -32.98 17.25
N SER A 413 5.38 -33.07 16.91
CA SER A 413 4.85 -32.67 15.60
C SER A 413 3.66 -31.76 15.81
N GLN A 414 3.65 -30.66 15.09
CA GLN A 414 2.55 -29.69 15.06
C GLN A 414 2.05 -29.59 13.63
N HIS A 415 0.75 -29.75 13.45
CA HIS A 415 0.07 -29.54 12.18
C HIS A 415 -1.01 -28.48 12.32
N GLN A 416 -1.03 -27.49 11.42
CA GLN A 416 -2.06 -26.48 11.32
C GLN A 416 -2.45 -26.30 9.84
N ASP A 417 -3.74 -26.26 9.54
CA ASP A 417 -4.25 -26.06 8.18
C ASP A 417 -5.24 -24.88 8.17
N VAL A 418 -4.77 -23.69 7.83
CA VAL A 418 -5.59 -22.48 7.75
C VAL A 418 -6.26 -22.40 6.38
N LYS A 419 -7.61 -22.33 6.38
CA LYS A 419 -8.43 -22.15 5.19
C LYS A 419 -9.28 -20.89 5.36
N ILE A 420 -9.13 -19.95 4.43
CA ILE A 420 -9.87 -18.69 4.42
C ILE A 420 -10.64 -18.62 3.11
N SER A 421 -11.91 -18.25 3.16
CA SER A 421 -12.72 -17.90 2.00
C SER A 421 -13.44 -16.58 2.27
N ASN A 422 -13.48 -15.72 1.27
CA ASN A 422 -14.08 -14.40 1.36
C ASN A 422 -14.92 -14.10 0.12
N TRP A 423 -16.13 -13.62 0.35
CA TRP A 423 -17.01 -13.05 -0.67
C TRP A 423 -17.13 -11.56 -0.46
N GLU A 424 -16.96 -10.80 -1.51
CA GLU A 424 -17.21 -9.36 -1.53
C GLU A 424 -18.15 -9.02 -2.69
N ALA A 425 -19.15 -8.20 -2.42
CA ALA A 425 -20.02 -7.64 -3.45
C ALA A 425 -20.11 -6.14 -3.23
N ALA A 426 -19.97 -5.36 -4.30
CA ALA A 426 -20.04 -3.91 -4.26
C ALA A 426 -20.90 -3.36 -5.39
N VAL A 427 -21.58 -2.25 -5.10
CA VAL A 427 -22.29 -1.42 -6.07
C VAL A 427 -21.92 0.02 -5.78
N ASP A 428 -21.29 0.68 -6.74
CA ASP A 428 -20.85 2.06 -6.66
C ASP A 428 -21.55 2.88 -7.74
N TYR A 429 -22.19 3.96 -7.33
CA TYR A 429 -22.91 4.90 -8.20
C TYR A 429 -22.27 6.28 -8.09
N SER A 430 -22.01 6.88 -9.23
CA SER A 430 -21.46 8.25 -9.34
C SER A 430 -22.32 9.08 -10.29
N ASN A 431 -22.62 10.31 -9.93
CA ASN A 431 -23.37 11.24 -10.76
C ASN A 431 -23.00 12.71 -10.49
N GLN A 432 -22.64 13.42 -11.52
CA GLN A 432 -22.46 14.86 -11.49
C GLN A 432 -23.82 15.55 -11.40
N LEU A 433 -24.25 15.89 -10.19
CA LEU A 433 -25.57 16.52 -9.94
C LEU A 433 -25.63 17.97 -10.46
N LEU A 434 -24.53 18.69 -10.30
CA LEU A 434 -24.32 20.07 -10.75
C LEU A 434 -22.90 20.17 -11.31
N PRO A 435 -22.57 21.16 -12.14
CA PRO A 435 -21.21 21.32 -12.68
C PRO A 435 -20.09 21.30 -11.63
N GLU A 436 -20.42 21.63 -10.39
CA GLU A 436 -19.47 21.72 -9.27
C GLU A 436 -19.80 20.76 -8.14
N LEU A 437 -20.70 19.77 -8.32
CA LEU A 437 -21.14 18.87 -7.27
C LEU A 437 -21.30 17.43 -7.78
N LEU A 438 -20.36 16.57 -7.37
CA LEU A 438 -20.38 15.15 -7.60
C LEU A 438 -21.00 14.41 -6.40
N LEU A 439 -21.98 13.54 -6.68
CA LEU A 439 -22.53 12.58 -5.73
C LEU A 439 -21.93 11.21 -6.01
N GLU A 440 -21.38 10.59 -4.98
CA GLU A 440 -21.01 9.19 -4.99
C GLU A 440 -21.77 8.47 -3.87
N ALA A 441 -22.34 7.32 -4.16
CA ALA A 441 -23.05 6.51 -3.19
C ALA A 441 -22.88 5.02 -3.50
N GLY A 442 -22.79 4.20 -2.50
CA GLY A 442 -22.58 2.78 -2.75
C GLY A 442 -22.92 1.87 -1.58
N TYR A 443 -22.91 0.59 -1.89
CA TYR A 443 -23.04 -0.51 -0.97
C TYR A 443 -21.87 -1.47 -1.12
N LYS A 444 -21.33 -1.95 0.00
CA LYS A 444 -20.34 -3.02 0.04
C LYS A 444 -20.71 -4.05 1.09
N GLY A 445 -20.83 -5.30 0.66
CA GLY A 445 -20.99 -6.47 1.52
C GLY A 445 -19.73 -7.32 1.50
N ASN A 446 -19.26 -7.75 2.67
CA ASN A 446 -18.12 -8.64 2.83
C ASN A 446 -18.48 -9.77 3.78
N TYR A 447 -18.28 -11.01 3.35
CA TYR A 447 -18.44 -12.20 4.16
C TYR A 447 -17.13 -13.00 4.15
N ASN A 448 -16.52 -13.17 5.33
CA ASN A 448 -15.29 -13.93 5.51
C ASN A 448 -15.53 -15.15 6.38
N HIS A 449 -14.98 -16.28 5.97
CA HIS A 449 -14.98 -17.53 6.70
C HIS A 449 -13.57 -18.10 6.81
N GLU A 450 -13.11 -18.32 8.04
CA GLU A 450 -11.85 -18.99 8.34
C GLU A 450 -12.10 -20.28 9.11
N ASN A 451 -11.38 -21.32 8.74
CA ASN A 451 -11.37 -22.62 9.43
C ASN A 451 -9.91 -23.07 9.59
N SER A 452 -9.47 -23.15 10.84
CA SER A 452 -8.07 -23.39 11.19
C SER A 452 -7.96 -24.52 12.21
N PRO A 453 -7.99 -25.81 11.79
CA PRO A 453 -7.67 -26.93 12.67
C PRO A 453 -6.17 -26.97 12.96
N ALA A 454 -5.84 -27.27 14.22
CA ALA A 454 -4.48 -27.47 14.68
C ALA A 454 -4.38 -28.68 15.60
N SER A 455 -3.35 -29.49 15.45
CA SER A 455 -3.11 -30.69 16.22
C SER A 455 -1.65 -30.84 16.63
N TYR A 456 -1.41 -31.55 17.71
CA TYR A 456 -0.09 -31.89 18.24
C TYR A 456 0.05 -33.37 18.48
N ALA A 457 1.29 -33.85 18.34
CA ALA A 457 1.72 -35.14 18.83
C ALA A 457 3.09 -35.01 19.51
N SER A 458 3.39 -35.85 20.47
CA SER A 458 4.67 -35.89 21.17
C SER A 458 5.10 -37.32 21.48
N GLY A 459 6.41 -37.53 21.59
CA GLY A 459 6.97 -38.84 21.90
C GLY A 459 8.47 -38.81 22.18
N ALA A 460 9.01 -39.96 22.55
CA ALA A 460 10.44 -40.15 22.81
C ALA A 460 11.27 -40.33 21.52
N SER A 461 10.62 -40.55 20.39
CA SER A 461 11.27 -40.67 19.08
C SER A 461 10.35 -40.15 17.97
N ALA A 462 10.92 -39.73 16.84
CA ALA A 462 10.18 -39.28 15.67
C ALA A 462 9.17 -40.29 15.12
N ASP A 463 9.48 -41.60 15.23
CA ASP A 463 8.65 -42.69 14.69
C ASP A 463 7.54 -43.14 15.66
N ASN A 464 7.51 -42.61 16.88
CA ASN A 464 6.57 -43.02 17.91
C ASN A 464 5.97 -41.83 18.65
N LEU A 465 5.19 -41.04 17.89
CA LEU A 465 4.48 -39.89 18.40
C LEU A 465 3.04 -40.26 18.78
N SER A 466 2.60 -39.83 19.95
CA SER A 466 1.24 -39.99 20.44
C SER A 466 0.47 -38.65 20.30
N PRO A 467 -0.76 -38.63 19.74
CA PRO A 467 -1.57 -37.44 19.66
C PRO A 467 -1.85 -36.80 21.02
N LEU A 468 -1.73 -35.50 21.11
CA LEU A 468 -2.08 -34.68 22.28
C LEU A 468 -3.48 -34.06 22.05
N ASN A 469 -4.51 -34.90 22.21
CA ASN A 469 -5.91 -34.50 21.89
C ASN A 469 -6.41 -33.37 22.76
N ASP A 470 -5.90 -33.17 23.96
CA ASP A 470 -6.24 -32.07 24.86
C ASP A 470 -5.76 -30.70 24.32
N LEU A 471 -4.74 -30.70 23.45
CA LEU A 471 -4.22 -29.53 22.80
C LEU A 471 -4.82 -29.30 21.38
N TYR A 472 -5.66 -30.24 20.92
CA TYR A 472 -6.35 -30.05 19.64
C TYR A 472 -7.27 -28.86 19.69
N ASN A 473 -7.22 -28.01 18.67
CA ASN A 473 -8.17 -26.91 18.50
C ASN A 473 -8.54 -26.77 17.01
N ARG A 474 -9.83 -26.63 16.73
CA ARG A 474 -10.34 -26.19 15.43
C ARG A 474 -11.00 -24.86 15.61
N PHE A 475 -10.31 -23.81 15.22
CA PHE A 475 -10.82 -22.46 15.28
C PHE A 475 -11.61 -22.10 14.02
N ILE A 476 -12.80 -21.56 14.24
CA ILE A 476 -13.71 -21.08 13.19
C ILE A 476 -14.02 -19.62 13.46
N TYR A 477 -13.77 -18.80 12.44
CA TYR A 477 -13.99 -17.36 12.50
C TYR A 477 -14.81 -16.92 11.30
N ASP A 478 -15.98 -16.35 11.57
CA ASP A 478 -16.90 -15.81 10.57
C ASP A 478 -17.08 -14.32 10.78
N THR A 479 -17.01 -13.52 9.72
CA THR A 479 -17.26 -12.08 9.75
C THR A 479 -18.23 -11.70 8.66
N ASP A 480 -19.28 -10.94 9.03
CA ASP A 480 -20.23 -10.33 8.10
C ASP A 480 -20.15 -8.82 8.26
N ILE A 481 -19.92 -8.09 7.17
CA ILE A 481 -19.90 -6.62 7.16
C ILE A 481 -20.81 -6.14 6.04
N SER A 482 -21.75 -5.27 6.36
CA SER A 482 -22.60 -4.57 5.40
C SER A 482 -22.43 -3.08 5.57
N ALA A 483 -22.03 -2.41 4.52
CA ALA A 483 -21.67 -0.99 4.53
C ALA A 483 -22.44 -0.21 3.47
N PHE A 484 -22.92 0.98 3.83
CA PHE A 484 -23.46 1.98 2.91
C PHE A 484 -22.69 3.27 3.05
N TYR A 485 -22.39 3.92 1.96
CA TYR A 485 -21.73 5.22 2.00
C TYR A 485 -22.40 6.22 1.05
N VAL A 486 -22.26 7.48 1.39
CA VAL A 486 -22.58 8.63 0.55
C VAL A 486 -21.43 9.62 0.69
N ASN A 487 -20.96 10.14 -0.43
CA ASN A 487 -19.94 11.16 -0.50
C ASN A 487 -20.40 12.27 -1.46
N LEU A 488 -20.25 13.52 -1.04
CA LEU A 488 -20.47 14.70 -1.83
C LEU A 488 -19.13 15.42 -1.97
N SER A 489 -18.70 15.67 -3.19
CA SER A 489 -17.46 16.38 -3.46
C SER A 489 -17.66 17.40 -4.59
N GLY A 490 -16.79 18.39 -4.62
CA GLY A 490 -16.85 19.40 -5.65
C GLY A 490 -15.75 20.42 -5.58
N GLN A 491 -15.73 21.29 -6.58
CA GLN A 491 -14.81 22.39 -6.67
C GLN A 491 -15.55 23.65 -7.10
N HIS A 492 -15.28 24.76 -6.41
CA HIS A 492 -15.78 26.08 -6.79
C HIS A 492 -14.64 27.09 -6.75
N GLY A 493 -14.19 27.54 -7.91
CA GLY A 493 -13.00 28.38 -8.03
C GLY A 493 -11.76 27.71 -7.43
N ILE A 494 -11.16 28.35 -6.44
CA ILE A 494 -9.98 27.81 -5.74
C ILE A 494 -10.31 26.80 -4.62
N LEU A 495 -11.60 26.68 -4.27
CA LEU A 495 -12.06 25.85 -3.15
C LEU A 495 -12.47 24.48 -3.65
N SER A 496 -11.83 23.43 -3.17
CA SER A 496 -12.28 22.03 -3.26
C SER A 496 -12.85 21.55 -1.93
N TYR A 497 -13.87 20.71 -1.98
CA TYR A 497 -14.49 20.17 -0.77
C TYR A 497 -15.00 18.75 -0.99
N SER A 498 -14.98 17.98 0.07
CA SER A 498 -15.60 16.65 0.11
C SER A 498 -16.14 16.38 1.52
N ALA A 499 -17.30 15.77 1.58
CA ALA A 499 -17.90 15.30 2.82
C ALA A 499 -18.56 13.94 2.60
N GLY A 500 -18.14 12.96 3.34
CA GLY A 500 -18.62 11.58 3.24
C GLY A 500 -19.07 11.02 4.57
N LEU A 501 -20.04 10.15 4.52
CA LEU A 501 -20.51 9.36 5.66
C LEU A 501 -20.70 7.91 5.24
N ARG A 502 -20.09 7.01 5.99
CA ARG A 502 -20.27 5.58 5.84
C ARG A 502 -20.84 4.98 7.11
N GLY A 503 -21.85 4.15 6.96
CA GLY A 503 -22.42 3.34 8.04
C GLY A 503 -22.09 1.88 7.82
N GLU A 504 -21.56 1.20 8.83
CA GLU A 504 -21.23 -0.22 8.77
C GLU A 504 -21.94 -1.00 9.89
N ALA A 505 -22.75 -1.99 9.50
CA ALA A 505 -23.24 -3.04 10.38
C ALA A 505 -22.34 -4.25 10.25
N TRP A 506 -21.80 -4.77 11.35
CA TRP A 506 -20.90 -5.90 11.33
C TRP A 506 -21.16 -6.91 12.43
N GLN A 507 -20.83 -8.16 12.16
CA GLN A 507 -20.87 -9.25 13.12
C GLN A 507 -19.62 -10.11 13.02
N ILE A 508 -19.03 -10.46 14.15
CA ILE A 508 -17.95 -11.45 14.29
C ILE A 508 -18.50 -12.63 15.10
N ARG A 509 -18.24 -13.83 14.61
CA ARG A 509 -18.57 -15.09 15.29
C ARG A 509 -17.33 -15.96 15.36
N THR A 510 -16.96 -16.42 16.54
CA THR A 510 -15.85 -17.35 16.75
C THR A 510 -16.30 -18.63 17.46
N ARG A 511 -15.67 -19.75 17.13
CA ARG A 511 -15.77 -21.02 17.84
C ARG A 511 -14.41 -21.65 17.94
N SER A 512 -14.11 -22.20 19.10
CA SER A 512 -12.96 -23.10 19.32
C SER A 512 -13.50 -24.48 19.65
N LEU A 513 -13.25 -25.46 18.77
CA LEU A 513 -13.70 -26.84 18.93
C LEU A 513 -12.53 -27.69 19.38
N GLY A 514 -12.69 -28.38 20.51
CA GLY A 514 -11.77 -29.41 20.99
C GLY A 514 -11.87 -30.71 20.16
N TYR A 515 -11.01 -31.66 20.48
CA TYR A 515 -10.98 -32.96 19.80
C TYR A 515 -12.32 -33.69 19.93
N GLY A 516 -12.84 -34.17 18.81
CA GLY A 516 -14.14 -34.88 18.74
C GLY A 516 -15.38 -34.00 18.81
N GLN A 517 -15.24 -32.68 19.01
CA GLN A 517 -16.37 -31.75 19.02
C GLN A 517 -16.79 -31.31 17.61
N SER A 518 -18.09 -31.15 17.43
CA SER A 518 -18.72 -30.59 16.23
C SER A 518 -19.17 -29.14 16.44
N ARG A 519 -19.57 -28.44 15.36
CA ARG A 519 -20.08 -27.06 15.45
C ARG A 519 -21.35 -26.94 16.31
N SER A 520 -22.15 -27.99 16.44
CA SER A 520 -23.35 -28.03 17.27
C SER A 520 -23.05 -28.11 18.78
N ASP A 521 -21.88 -28.62 19.16
CA ASP A 521 -21.50 -28.83 20.55
C ASP A 521 -20.98 -27.54 21.22
N VAL A 522 -20.56 -26.56 20.43
CA VAL A 522 -19.99 -25.29 20.94
C VAL A 522 -20.77 -24.09 20.40
N SER A 523 -21.35 -23.33 21.31
CA SER A 523 -22.01 -22.07 20.95
C SER A 523 -20.98 -21.04 20.49
N PRO A 524 -21.29 -20.24 19.43
CA PRO A 524 -20.35 -19.22 18.97
C PRO A 524 -20.29 -18.07 19.99
N PHE A 525 -19.10 -17.56 20.22
CA PHE A 525 -18.92 -16.23 20.76
C PHE A 525 -19.28 -15.22 19.67
N LYS A 526 -20.14 -14.25 19.98
CA LYS A 526 -20.64 -13.27 18.99
C LYS A 526 -20.37 -11.85 19.45
N LYS A 527 -19.90 -11.04 18.52
CA LYS A 527 -19.85 -9.58 18.65
C LYS A 527 -20.56 -8.99 17.44
N ASN A 528 -21.40 -8.01 17.64
CA ASN A 528 -22.04 -7.24 16.59
C ASN A 528 -22.19 -5.80 17.01
N ASP A 529 -22.06 -4.89 16.05
CA ASP A 529 -22.19 -3.46 16.27
C ASP A 529 -22.58 -2.74 14.99
N PHE A 530 -22.95 -1.47 15.11
CA PHE A 530 -23.15 -0.53 14.03
C PHE A 530 -22.34 0.72 14.34
N ALA A 531 -21.52 1.15 13.39
CA ALA A 531 -20.67 2.33 13.54
C ALA A 531 -20.76 3.27 12.35
N LEU A 532 -20.59 4.56 12.61
CA LEU A 532 -20.53 5.63 11.62
C LEU A 532 -19.09 6.12 11.46
N PHE A 533 -18.71 6.32 10.20
CA PHE A 533 -17.37 6.74 9.79
C PHE A 533 -17.47 7.98 8.90
N PRO A 534 -17.46 9.17 9.50
CA PRO A 534 -17.40 10.41 8.74
C PRO A 534 -16.01 10.66 8.16
N SER A 535 -15.97 11.28 6.99
CA SER A 535 -14.78 11.86 6.39
C SER A 535 -15.10 13.23 5.81
N ALA A 536 -14.15 14.14 5.87
CA ALA A 536 -14.30 15.47 5.30
C ALA A 536 -12.97 16.01 4.81
N SER A 537 -12.99 16.74 3.72
CA SER A 537 -11.83 17.49 3.25
C SER A 537 -12.21 18.87 2.73
N VAL A 538 -11.33 19.84 2.95
CA VAL A 538 -11.44 21.19 2.39
C VAL A 538 -10.06 21.57 1.85
N GLY A 539 -9.99 21.94 0.59
CA GLY A 539 -8.76 22.30 -0.10
C GLY A 539 -8.84 23.69 -0.73
N LEU A 540 -7.71 24.34 -0.84
CA LEU A 540 -7.52 25.60 -1.54
C LEU A 540 -6.38 25.42 -2.55
N THR A 541 -6.68 25.58 -3.83
CA THR A 541 -5.70 25.54 -4.92
C THR A 541 -5.50 26.95 -5.44
N PHE A 542 -4.30 27.49 -5.26
CA PHE A 542 -3.96 28.85 -5.65
C PHE A 542 -3.39 28.89 -7.08
N ALA A 543 -3.55 29.99 -7.77
CA ALA A 543 -3.11 30.20 -9.15
C ALA A 543 -1.60 29.95 -9.38
N ASN A 544 -0.79 29.97 -8.34
CA ASN A 544 0.66 29.74 -8.40
C ASN A 544 1.05 28.25 -8.14
N GLY A 545 0.10 27.31 -8.24
CA GLY A 545 0.34 25.88 -8.02
C GLY A 545 0.54 25.47 -6.55
N ASN A 546 0.21 26.35 -5.60
CA ASN A 546 0.18 25.99 -4.19
C ASN A 546 -1.16 25.38 -3.85
N GLU A 547 -1.15 24.32 -3.04
CA GLU A 547 -2.36 23.71 -2.51
C GLU A 547 -2.28 23.64 -0.98
N LEU A 548 -3.40 23.90 -0.33
CA LEU A 548 -3.57 23.70 1.11
C LEU A 548 -4.81 22.86 1.33
N LYS A 549 -4.70 21.71 2.01
CA LYS A 549 -5.83 20.80 2.23
C LYS A 549 -5.90 20.35 3.67
N LEU A 550 -7.07 20.44 4.25
CA LEU A 550 -7.40 19.89 5.57
C LEU A 550 -8.26 18.65 5.38
N ASN A 551 -7.83 17.53 5.94
CA ASN A 551 -8.52 16.24 5.88
C ASN A 551 -8.86 15.75 7.29
N TYR A 552 -10.02 15.14 7.43
CA TYR A 552 -10.43 14.39 8.62
C TYR A 552 -11.02 13.04 8.20
N SER A 553 -10.67 11.98 8.92
CA SER A 553 -11.32 10.68 8.78
C SER A 553 -11.38 9.92 10.10
N ARG A 554 -12.44 9.13 10.28
CA ARG A 554 -12.57 8.12 11.33
C ARG A 554 -12.45 6.74 10.71
N ARG A 555 -11.67 5.85 11.36
CA ARG A 555 -11.37 4.50 10.87
C ARG A 555 -11.46 3.48 12.00
N ILE A 556 -11.50 2.19 11.65
CA ILE A 556 -11.60 1.08 12.60
C ILE A 556 -10.49 0.04 12.29
N ASN A 557 -10.09 -0.69 13.31
CA ASN A 557 -9.32 -1.92 13.22
C ASN A 557 -10.09 -3.01 13.98
N ARG A 558 -10.64 -3.96 13.26
CA ARG A 558 -11.32 -5.12 13.83
C ARG A 558 -10.32 -6.22 14.14
N PRO A 559 -10.47 -6.94 15.27
CA PRO A 559 -9.61 -8.09 15.51
C PRO A 559 -9.87 -9.17 14.45
N TYR A 560 -8.81 -9.81 13.99
CA TYR A 560 -8.86 -10.89 13.00
C TYR A 560 -8.62 -12.27 13.67
N GLY A 561 -8.83 -13.35 12.91
CA GLY A 561 -8.89 -14.72 13.44
C GLY A 561 -7.80 -15.11 14.42
N PRO A 562 -6.50 -15.04 14.06
CA PRO A 562 -5.40 -15.41 14.95
C PRO A 562 -5.30 -14.60 16.24
N GLN A 563 -5.69 -13.32 16.23
CA GLN A 563 -5.73 -12.51 17.46
C GLN A 563 -6.78 -12.99 18.46
N LEU A 564 -7.81 -13.68 17.97
CA LEU A 564 -8.92 -14.20 18.75
C LEU A 564 -8.79 -15.70 19.05
N ASN A 565 -7.88 -16.41 18.33
CA ASN A 565 -7.73 -17.85 18.43
C ASN A 565 -7.00 -18.24 19.73
N THR A 566 -7.68 -18.93 20.62
CA THR A 566 -7.14 -19.39 21.92
C THR A 566 -6.21 -20.61 21.81
N PHE A 567 -5.86 -21.04 20.61
CA PHE A 567 -4.91 -22.11 20.39
C PHE A 567 -3.52 -21.73 20.90
N GLU A 568 -2.91 -22.62 21.70
CA GLU A 568 -1.57 -22.42 22.25
C GLU A 568 -0.52 -22.96 21.28
N ASN A 569 0.28 -22.06 20.69
CA ASN A 569 1.46 -22.46 19.94
C ASN A 569 2.63 -22.66 20.91
N ILE A 570 3.06 -23.90 21.05
CA ILE A 570 4.13 -24.37 21.96
C ILE A 570 5.36 -24.90 21.19
N SER A 571 5.60 -24.38 19.99
CA SER A 571 6.74 -24.81 19.16
C SER A 571 8.10 -24.39 19.75
N ASP A 572 8.13 -23.35 20.56
CA ASP A 572 9.31 -22.92 21.34
C ASP A 572 9.14 -23.31 22.80
N PRO A 573 10.13 -24.02 23.42
CA PRO A 573 10.01 -24.45 24.82
C PRO A 573 10.09 -23.31 25.84
N SER A 574 10.47 -22.11 25.43
CA SER A 574 10.65 -20.94 26.30
C SER A 574 9.44 -19.99 26.33
N GLU A 575 8.44 -20.23 25.46
CA GLU A 575 7.32 -19.30 25.28
C GLU A 575 6.08 -19.97 24.66
N VAL A 576 4.92 -19.35 24.89
CA VAL A 576 3.64 -19.80 24.35
C VAL A 576 2.96 -18.60 23.66
N HIS A 577 2.48 -18.79 22.43
CA HIS A 577 1.70 -17.80 21.70
C HIS A 577 0.24 -18.23 21.62
N LEU A 578 -0.68 -17.30 21.94
CA LEU A 578 -2.13 -17.54 21.85
C LEU A 578 -2.90 -16.24 21.60
N GLY A 579 -4.12 -16.33 21.09
CA GLY A 579 -5.02 -15.21 20.92
C GLY A 579 -5.88 -14.90 22.15
N ASN A 580 -6.58 -13.78 22.10
CA ASN A 580 -7.48 -13.28 23.15
C ASN A 580 -8.89 -13.04 22.55
N PRO A 581 -9.90 -13.86 22.90
CA PRO A 581 -11.25 -13.72 22.33
C PRO A 581 -11.99 -12.46 22.79
N LEU A 582 -11.47 -11.73 23.80
CA LEU A 582 -12.11 -10.57 24.40
C LEU A 582 -11.71 -9.23 23.75
N ILE A 583 -10.80 -9.25 22.76
CA ILE A 583 -10.36 -8.04 22.08
C ILE A 583 -11.54 -7.27 21.48
N GLN A 584 -11.59 -5.95 21.74
CA GLN A 584 -12.54 -5.01 21.15
C GLN A 584 -11.93 -4.35 19.91
N PRO A 585 -12.76 -3.86 18.97
CA PRO A 585 -12.25 -3.05 17.87
C PRO A 585 -11.54 -1.78 18.35
N GLU A 586 -10.48 -1.42 17.66
CA GLU A 586 -9.77 -0.16 17.82
C GLU A 586 -10.36 0.89 16.88
N TYR A 587 -10.50 2.13 17.33
CA TYR A 587 -10.93 3.27 16.52
C TYR A 587 -9.83 4.31 16.41
N SER A 588 -9.69 4.90 15.23
CA SER A 588 -8.75 5.99 14.96
C SER A 588 -9.48 7.21 14.40
N ASN A 589 -9.16 8.39 14.94
CA ASN A 589 -9.53 9.67 14.37
C ASN A 589 -8.27 10.38 13.90
N ALA A 590 -8.23 10.79 12.65
CA ALA A 590 -7.08 11.44 12.04
C ALA A 590 -7.47 12.80 11.47
N LEU A 591 -6.69 13.83 11.80
CA LEU A 591 -6.76 15.19 11.25
C LEU A 591 -5.41 15.48 10.61
N GLU A 592 -5.41 15.97 9.37
CA GLU A 592 -4.20 16.26 8.62
C GLU A 592 -4.35 17.55 7.83
N LEU A 593 -3.39 18.48 7.99
CA LEU A 593 -3.26 19.68 7.20
C LEU A 593 -2.04 19.52 6.29
N THR A 594 -2.28 19.51 4.99
CA THR A 594 -1.24 19.31 3.96
C THR A 594 -1.08 20.60 3.16
N TYR A 595 0.15 21.05 3.01
CA TYR A 595 0.56 22.08 2.08
C TYR A 595 1.43 21.47 0.98
N LEU A 596 1.05 21.67 -0.28
CA LEU A 596 1.79 21.24 -1.46
C LEU A 596 2.22 22.47 -2.25
N LYS A 597 3.46 22.49 -2.69
CA LYS A 597 3.99 23.46 -3.63
C LYS A 597 4.79 22.77 -4.72
N GLU A 598 4.46 23.12 -5.95
CA GLU A 598 5.18 22.68 -7.14
C GLU A 598 5.93 23.82 -7.80
N TRP A 599 7.14 23.55 -8.22
CA TRP A 599 7.98 24.37 -9.09
C TRP A 599 8.34 23.55 -10.32
N SER A 600 8.94 24.17 -11.31
CA SER A 600 9.32 23.44 -12.53
C SER A 600 10.26 22.23 -12.31
N ARG A 601 11.05 22.23 -11.23
CA ARG A 601 12.04 21.18 -10.91
C ARG A 601 11.94 20.64 -9.49
N HIS A 602 11.02 21.15 -8.69
CA HIS A 602 10.91 20.83 -7.28
C HIS A 602 9.46 20.66 -6.86
N THR A 603 9.18 19.68 -6.03
CA THR A 603 7.91 19.50 -5.34
C THR A 603 8.17 19.37 -3.85
N LEU A 604 7.43 20.14 -3.06
CA LEU A 604 7.49 20.08 -1.60
C LEU A 604 6.09 19.86 -1.04
N THR A 605 5.95 18.84 -0.23
CA THR A 605 4.74 18.58 0.55
C THR A 605 5.08 18.61 2.04
N VAL A 606 4.32 19.36 2.81
CA VAL A 606 4.43 19.43 4.27
C VAL A 606 3.08 19.09 4.87
N SER A 607 3.00 18.02 5.65
CA SER A 607 1.78 17.56 6.30
C SER A 607 1.93 17.60 7.81
N GLY A 608 1.15 18.46 8.49
CA GLY A 608 0.96 18.38 9.93
C GLY A 608 -0.21 17.48 10.25
N TYR A 609 -0.05 16.53 11.15
CA TYR A 609 -1.09 15.55 11.47
C TYR A 609 -1.27 15.29 12.96
N LEU A 610 -2.49 14.92 13.31
CA LEU A 610 -2.89 14.46 14.64
C LEU A 610 -3.69 13.17 14.47
N ARG A 611 -3.25 12.08 15.11
CA ARG A 611 -3.95 10.79 15.09
C ARG A 611 -4.18 10.30 16.49
N SER A 612 -5.42 10.06 16.85
CA SER A 612 -5.85 9.52 18.13
C SER A 612 -6.45 8.14 17.97
N ASN A 613 -5.79 7.12 18.51
CA ASN A 613 -6.26 5.74 18.54
C ASN A 613 -6.82 5.43 19.93
N THR A 614 -8.00 4.84 19.98
CA THR A 614 -8.67 4.37 21.20
C THR A 614 -8.78 2.85 21.18
N ASP A 615 -8.61 2.22 22.34
CA ASP A 615 -8.63 0.76 22.50
C ASP A 615 -7.65 0.06 21.55
N MET A 616 -6.43 0.61 21.42
CA MET A 616 -5.40 0.14 20.51
C MET A 616 -5.12 -1.35 20.70
N ILE A 617 -5.20 -2.14 19.64
CA ILE A 617 -4.85 -3.56 19.64
C ILE A 617 -3.34 -3.68 19.46
N SER A 618 -2.67 -4.32 20.43
CA SER A 618 -1.21 -4.50 20.37
C SER A 618 -0.78 -5.83 20.94
N HIS A 619 0.43 -6.23 20.59
CA HIS A 619 1.12 -7.36 21.21
C HIS A 619 1.38 -7.06 22.68
N VAL A 620 1.14 -8.07 23.52
CA VAL A 620 1.43 -8.05 24.95
C VAL A 620 2.12 -9.33 25.37
N SER A 621 2.90 -9.25 26.44
CA SER A 621 3.57 -10.41 27.03
C SER A 621 3.42 -10.41 28.55
N PHE A 622 3.35 -11.59 29.15
CA PHE A 622 3.21 -11.77 30.60
C PHE A 622 3.68 -13.15 31.02
N LEU A 623 4.03 -13.27 32.31
CA LEU A 623 4.38 -14.55 32.92
C LEU A 623 3.13 -15.18 33.55
N ALA A 624 2.89 -16.45 33.28
CA ALA A 624 1.81 -17.23 33.88
C ALA A 624 2.17 -18.72 33.96
N PRO A 625 1.50 -19.50 34.83
CA PRO A 625 1.68 -20.94 34.92
C PRO A 625 1.36 -21.64 33.62
N MET A 626 2.17 -22.66 33.26
CA MET A 626 1.90 -23.52 32.11
C MET A 626 0.65 -24.37 32.35
N ALA A 627 -0.14 -24.60 31.29
CA ALA A 627 -1.29 -25.53 31.36
C ALA A 627 -0.89 -26.96 31.69
N SER A 628 0.24 -27.42 31.16
CA SER A 628 0.77 -28.75 31.36
C SER A 628 1.42 -28.97 32.72
N ASP A 629 1.94 -27.92 33.35
CA ASP A 629 2.57 -27.93 34.66
C ASP A 629 2.39 -26.59 35.38
N PRO A 630 1.34 -26.44 36.21
CA PRO A 630 1.06 -25.18 36.91
C PRO A 630 2.14 -24.73 37.91
N SER A 631 3.12 -25.56 38.22
CA SER A 631 4.26 -25.18 39.08
C SER A 631 5.33 -24.40 38.33
N VAL A 632 5.29 -24.39 36.99
CA VAL A 632 6.26 -23.73 36.12
C VAL A 632 5.61 -22.54 35.45
N ASN A 633 6.19 -21.36 35.66
CA ASN A 633 5.79 -20.15 34.91
C ASN A 633 6.53 -20.10 33.56
N THR A 634 5.79 -19.79 32.52
CA THR A 634 6.34 -19.53 31.19
C THR A 634 5.93 -18.15 30.70
N MET A 635 6.57 -17.69 29.62
CA MET A 635 6.23 -16.47 28.94
C MET A 635 5.08 -16.70 27.95
N TYR A 636 4.02 -15.95 28.10
CA TYR A 636 2.92 -15.89 27.14
C TYR A 636 2.99 -14.64 26.29
N TYR A 637 2.76 -14.78 24.98
CA TYR A 637 2.61 -13.71 24.02
C TYR A 637 1.22 -13.76 23.40
N GLY A 638 0.59 -12.61 23.31
CA GLY A 638 -0.72 -12.51 22.69
C GLY A 638 -1.06 -11.07 22.30
N HIS A 639 -2.35 -10.80 22.15
CA HIS A 639 -2.86 -9.48 21.81
C HIS A 639 -3.86 -9.00 22.85
N ALA A 640 -3.89 -7.71 23.12
CA ALA A 640 -4.88 -7.07 23.98
C ALA A 640 -5.16 -5.64 23.54
N ASN A 641 -6.26 -5.07 24.04
CA ASN A 641 -6.47 -3.63 23.95
C ASN A 641 -5.61 -2.92 25.00
N VAL A 642 -4.69 -2.09 24.55
CA VAL A 642 -3.65 -1.48 25.41
C VAL A 642 -3.88 0.02 25.66
N GLY A 643 -5.13 0.47 25.58
CA GLY A 643 -5.49 1.85 25.89
C GLY A 643 -5.36 2.80 24.71
N ASN A 644 -5.07 4.07 25.00
CA ASN A 644 -5.17 5.15 24.01
C ASN A 644 -3.80 5.71 23.65
N MET A 645 -3.56 5.86 22.36
CA MET A 645 -2.34 6.47 21.81
C MET A 645 -2.67 7.74 21.03
N LEU A 646 -1.87 8.78 21.23
CA LEU A 646 -1.93 10.03 20.47
C LEU A 646 -0.59 10.26 19.76
N ASN A 647 -0.63 10.34 18.45
CA ASN A 647 0.52 10.72 17.62
C ASN A 647 0.26 12.09 16.98
N ALA A 648 1.16 13.04 17.22
CA ALA A 648 1.12 14.37 16.64
C ALA A 648 2.45 14.68 15.97
N GLY A 649 2.44 15.03 14.69
CA GLY A 649 3.69 15.16 13.95
C GLY A 649 3.61 15.97 12.68
N VAL A 650 4.78 16.07 12.03
CA VAL A 650 4.96 16.70 10.74
C VAL A 650 5.73 15.76 9.83
N GLU A 651 5.23 15.57 8.63
CA GLU A 651 5.90 14.85 7.55
C GLU A 651 6.24 15.81 6.42
N ILE A 652 7.45 15.71 5.91
CA ILE A 652 7.95 16.50 4.78
C ILE A 652 8.35 15.53 3.67
N ILE A 653 7.82 15.74 2.47
CA ILE A 653 8.21 15.02 1.26
C ILE A 653 8.75 16.05 0.29
N SER A 654 9.98 15.85 -0.17
CA SER A 654 10.65 16.75 -1.12
C SER A 654 11.19 15.94 -2.29
N HIS A 655 10.75 16.32 -3.49
CA HIS A 655 11.28 15.76 -4.74
C HIS A 655 11.98 16.88 -5.51
N ASN A 656 13.25 16.68 -5.84
CA ASN A 656 14.10 17.74 -6.39
C ASN A 656 14.89 17.22 -7.59
N THR A 657 14.70 17.81 -8.76
CA THR A 657 15.60 17.69 -9.91
C THR A 657 16.69 18.74 -9.76
N ILE A 658 17.77 18.40 -9.04
CA ILE A 658 18.84 19.32 -8.67
C ILE A 658 19.61 19.75 -9.92
N THR A 659 19.90 18.79 -10.79
CA THR A 659 20.48 19.00 -12.12
C THR A 659 19.78 18.10 -13.13
N ASP A 660 20.08 18.22 -14.41
CA ASP A 660 19.49 17.35 -15.45
C ASP A 660 19.90 15.87 -15.28
N PHE A 661 20.95 15.59 -14.51
CA PHE A 661 21.44 14.25 -14.24
C PHE A 661 21.23 13.78 -12.79
N LEU A 662 20.82 14.63 -11.85
CA LEU A 662 20.65 14.31 -10.43
C LEU A 662 19.26 14.64 -9.93
N THR A 663 18.53 13.63 -9.48
CA THR A 663 17.26 13.75 -8.80
C THR A 663 17.39 13.23 -7.37
N LEU A 664 16.82 13.96 -6.40
CA LEU A 664 16.81 13.60 -4.99
C LEU A 664 15.37 13.62 -4.47
N THR A 665 14.91 12.50 -3.90
CA THR A 665 13.62 12.40 -3.21
C THR A 665 13.89 12.09 -1.75
N THR A 666 13.34 12.92 -0.84
CA THR A 666 13.51 12.75 0.60
C THR A 666 12.16 12.83 1.30
N THR A 667 11.89 11.87 2.16
CA THR A 667 10.76 11.89 3.09
C THR A 667 11.32 11.91 4.51
N ALA A 668 10.89 12.88 5.30
CA ALA A 668 11.23 12.99 6.71
C ALA A 668 9.93 13.11 7.53
N ASN A 669 9.80 12.32 8.57
CA ASN A 669 8.66 12.35 9.48
C ASN A 669 9.14 12.49 10.92
N VAL A 670 8.58 13.44 11.65
CA VAL A 670 8.89 13.70 13.06
C VAL A 670 7.58 13.80 13.82
N TYR A 671 7.38 12.97 14.83
CA TYR A 671 6.16 12.99 15.63
C TYR A 671 6.41 12.67 17.09
N ASN A 672 5.57 13.22 17.95
CA ASN A 672 5.49 12.82 19.33
C ASN A 672 4.46 11.70 19.49
N SER A 673 4.91 10.56 20.02
CA SER A 673 4.06 9.42 20.34
C SER A 673 3.79 9.40 21.84
N HIS A 674 2.53 9.53 22.22
CA HIS A 674 2.06 9.51 23.59
C HIS A 674 1.11 8.34 23.84
N LEU A 675 1.57 7.31 24.55
CA LEU A 675 0.78 6.20 25.03
C LEU A 675 0.44 6.44 26.52
N LYS A 676 -0.85 6.42 26.87
CA LYS A 676 -1.25 6.46 28.28
C LYS A 676 -0.90 5.16 28.98
N ALA A 677 -0.66 5.22 30.29
CA ALA A 677 -0.56 4.00 31.10
C ALA A 677 -1.84 3.18 30.95
N TRP A 678 -1.71 1.88 30.88
CA TRP A 678 -2.82 0.95 30.64
C TRP A 678 -2.69 -0.32 31.48
N SER A 679 -3.81 -0.95 31.76
CA SER A 679 -3.90 -2.25 32.39
C SER A 679 -5.11 -2.99 31.83
N THR A 680 -4.97 -4.28 31.58
CA THR A 680 -6.04 -5.16 31.10
C THR A 680 -5.89 -6.54 31.71
N ASP A 681 -7.01 -7.24 31.85
CA ASP A 681 -7.05 -8.62 32.32
C ASP A 681 -7.05 -9.55 31.11
N TYR A 682 -5.96 -10.32 30.94
CA TYR A 682 -5.81 -11.28 29.84
C TYR A 682 -6.43 -12.62 30.24
N PRO A 683 -7.40 -13.16 29.46
CA PRO A 683 -7.99 -14.46 29.73
C PRO A 683 -7.02 -15.58 29.36
N LEU A 684 -6.72 -16.45 30.31
CA LEU A 684 -5.86 -17.63 30.10
C LEU A 684 -6.45 -18.81 30.89
N HIS A 685 -6.86 -19.85 30.17
CA HIS A 685 -7.58 -21.00 30.75
C HIS A 685 -8.85 -20.49 31.51
N ASP A 686 -9.05 -20.91 32.75
CA ASP A 686 -10.16 -20.49 33.61
C ASP A 686 -9.83 -19.29 34.52
N SER A 687 -8.76 -18.56 34.21
CA SER A 687 -8.24 -17.46 35.03
C SER A 687 -7.96 -16.19 34.20
N PHE A 688 -7.75 -15.07 34.91
CA PHE A 688 -7.34 -13.79 34.31
C PHE A 688 -5.99 -13.37 34.88
N TYR A 689 -5.12 -12.88 34.00
CA TYR A 689 -3.81 -12.36 34.37
C TYR A 689 -3.73 -10.88 34.04
N ALA A 690 -3.40 -10.06 35.05
CA ALA A 690 -3.24 -8.62 34.86
C ALA A 690 -2.00 -8.34 34.02
N VAL A 691 -2.20 -7.66 32.91
CA VAL A 691 -1.13 -7.18 32.03
C VAL A 691 -1.21 -5.67 31.98
N HIS A 692 -0.08 -4.99 32.11
CA HIS A 692 -0.02 -3.54 32.11
C HIS A 692 1.17 -3.00 31.35
N GLY A 693 1.10 -1.73 31.00
CA GLY A 693 2.21 -0.96 30.46
C GLY A 693 2.23 0.46 31.03
N ASP A 694 3.40 0.98 31.23
CA ASP A 694 3.61 2.33 31.74
C ASP A 694 3.29 3.40 30.70
N ARG A 695 2.98 4.61 31.18
CA ARG A 695 2.86 5.79 30.32
C ARG A 695 4.16 6.03 29.60
N GLN A 696 4.09 6.21 28.28
CA GLN A 696 5.23 6.52 27.43
C GLN A 696 4.97 7.81 26.64
N ASN A 697 6.01 8.61 26.49
CA ASN A 697 5.97 9.82 25.69
C ASN A 697 7.35 9.98 25.03
N ARG A 698 7.39 9.93 23.70
CA ARG A 698 8.65 9.92 22.95
C ARG A 698 8.53 10.68 21.63
N LEU A 699 9.55 11.48 21.35
CA LEU A 699 9.76 12.03 20.02
C LEU A 699 10.38 10.93 19.13
N VAL A 700 9.69 10.63 18.04
CA VAL A 700 10.08 9.62 17.05
C VAL A 700 10.31 10.31 15.72
N TRP A 701 11.32 9.91 14.99
CA TRP A 701 11.59 10.43 13.66
C TRP A 701 12.14 9.35 12.73
N ASN A 702 11.81 9.46 11.47
CA ASN A 702 12.38 8.64 10.41
C ASN A 702 12.70 9.48 9.18
N ILE A 703 13.65 9.02 8.43
CA ILE A 703 14.05 9.64 7.17
C ILE A 703 14.30 8.56 6.11
N HIS A 704 13.80 8.80 4.92
CA HIS A 704 14.02 8.00 3.74
C HIS A 704 14.48 8.93 2.61
N SER A 705 15.67 8.69 2.07
CA SER A 705 16.23 9.53 1.01
C SER A 705 16.75 8.67 -0.13
N MET A 706 16.40 9.04 -1.35
CA MET A 706 16.73 8.34 -2.58
C MET A 706 17.32 9.32 -3.59
N ALA A 707 18.53 9.02 -4.03
CA ALA A 707 19.24 9.76 -5.07
C ALA A 707 19.31 8.93 -6.35
N SER A 708 18.94 9.52 -7.49
CA SER A 708 19.07 8.94 -8.82
C SER A 708 19.97 9.81 -9.68
N VAL A 709 21.01 9.21 -10.27
CA VAL A 709 22.03 9.87 -11.06
C VAL A 709 22.07 9.25 -12.46
N ARG A 710 21.79 10.05 -13.49
CA ARG A 710 22.02 9.66 -14.87
C ARG A 710 23.50 9.82 -15.19
N LEU A 711 24.13 8.74 -15.57
CA LEU A 711 25.52 8.68 -15.98
C LEU A 711 25.62 8.62 -17.52
N PRO A 712 26.78 8.90 -18.13
CA PRO A 712 27.00 8.67 -19.57
C PRO A 712 26.67 7.24 -20.00
N TRP A 713 26.38 7.04 -21.28
CA TRP A 713 26.11 5.73 -21.91
C TRP A 713 24.79 5.07 -21.46
N ASP A 714 23.73 5.86 -21.16
CA ASP A 714 22.41 5.38 -20.71
C ASP A 714 22.49 4.52 -19.45
N LEU A 715 23.43 4.85 -18.58
CA LEU A 715 23.60 4.23 -17.28
C LEU A 715 22.93 5.09 -16.21
N THR A 716 22.14 4.48 -15.36
CA THR A 716 21.52 5.16 -14.23
C THR A 716 21.97 4.50 -12.92
N PHE A 717 22.48 5.30 -12.01
CA PHE A 717 22.82 4.88 -10.65
C PHE A 717 21.74 5.40 -9.68
N GLN A 718 21.33 4.56 -8.75
CA GLN A 718 20.40 4.92 -7.68
C GLN A 718 20.96 4.44 -6.34
N ALA A 719 20.79 5.28 -5.31
CA ALA A 719 21.10 4.91 -3.93
C ALA A 719 19.95 5.36 -3.03
N THR A 720 19.58 4.52 -2.07
CA THR A 720 18.53 4.79 -1.09
C THR A 720 19.07 4.51 0.30
N GLY A 721 18.81 5.44 1.22
CA GLY A 721 19.12 5.30 2.64
C GLY A 721 17.86 5.47 3.48
N ARG A 722 17.71 4.64 4.50
CA ARG A 722 16.62 4.69 5.48
C ARG A 722 17.18 4.72 6.89
N TYR A 723 16.54 5.49 7.75
CA TYR A 723 16.80 5.52 9.18
C TYR A 723 15.50 5.69 9.95
N ASN A 724 15.28 4.83 10.94
CA ASN A 724 14.18 4.90 11.89
C ASN A 724 14.74 5.05 13.30
N SER A 725 14.33 6.08 14.01
CA SER A 725 14.69 6.27 15.42
C SER A 725 13.94 5.29 16.32
N ARG A 726 14.40 5.18 17.56
CA ARG A 726 13.69 4.44 18.61
C ARG A 726 12.24 4.91 18.73
N SER A 727 11.29 3.94 18.79
CA SER A 727 9.85 4.17 18.91
C SER A 727 9.25 3.45 20.11
N VAL A 728 7.98 3.77 20.42
CA VAL A 728 7.21 3.23 21.54
C VAL A 728 6.49 1.97 21.12
N THR A 729 6.51 0.93 21.96
CA THR A 729 5.61 -0.24 21.89
C THR A 729 4.72 -0.30 23.14
N ALA A 730 3.76 -1.22 23.18
CA ALA A 730 2.84 -1.33 24.32
C ALA A 730 3.55 -1.50 25.68
N GLN A 731 4.62 -2.29 25.72
CA GLN A 731 5.34 -2.65 26.93
C GLN A 731 6.85 -2.35 26.84
N GLY A 732 7.29 -1.47 25.94
CA GLY A 732 8.69 -1.19 25.80
C GLY A 732 9.03 -0.31 24.61
N THR A 733 10.13 -0.61 23.92
CA THR A 733 10.64 0.18 22.81
C THR A 733 11.09 -0.72 21.65
N LEU A 734 10.87 -0.24 20.44
CA LEU A 734 11.55 -0.68 19.25
C LEU A 734 12.76 0.24 19.05
N GLU A 735 13.94 -0.32 19.01
CA GLU A 735 15.20 0.42 18.90
C GLU A 735 15.42 0.92 17.46
N GLU A 736 16.37 1.82 17.30
CA GLU A 736 16.71 2.38 15.99
C GLU A 736 17.21 1.31 15.02
N ASN A 737 16.86 1.48 13.75
CA ASN A 737 17.43 0.70 12.65
C ASN A 737 17.69 1.58 11.41
N TRP A 738 18.60 1.13 10.56
CA TRP A 738 18.91 1.80 9.31
C TRP A 738 19.43 0.82 8.28
N ASP A 739 19.29 1.16 7.01
CA ASP A 739 19.90 0.44 5.91
C ASP A 739 20.18 1.35 4.70
N VAL A 740 21.06 0.87 3.85
CA VAL A 740 21.43 1.51 2.58
C VAL A 740 21.41 0.47 1.47
N GLU A 741 20.78 0.84 0.37
CA GLU A 741 20.77 0.04 -0.85
C GLU A 741 21.23 0.88 -2.04
N ALA A 742 21.79 0.23 -3.08
CA ALA A 742 22.19 0.88 -4.30
C ALA A 742 21.97 -0.02 -5.50
N GLY A 743 21.77 0.59 -6.68
CA GLY A 743 21.56 -0.11 -7.94
C GLY A 743 22.11 0.64 -9.13
N LEU A 744 22.45 -0.12 -10.16
CA LEU A 744 22.91 0.34 -11.45
C LEU A 744 22.03 -0.27 -12.52
N ARG A 745 21.52 0.55 -13.46
CA ARG A 745 20.69 0.11 -14.59
C ARG A 745 21.29 0.62 -15.90
N LYS A 746 21.30 -0.27 -16.90
CA LYS A 746 21.62 0.08 -18.28
C LYS A 746 20.53 -0.39 -19.22
N ASN A 747 20.03 0.51 -20.07
CA ASN A 747 19.09 0.18 -21.14
C ASN A 747 19.85 0.01 -22.46
N ILE A 748 19.53 -1.07 -23.20
CA ILE A 748 20.14 -1.43 -24.49
C ILE A 748 19.02 -1.88 -25.42
N GLY A 749 18.47 -0.96 -26.21
CA GLY A 749 17.29 -1.24 -27.03
C GLY A 749 16.11 -1.73 -26.18
N ALA A 750 15.57 -2.90 -26.48
CA ALA A 750 14.46 -3.52 -25.74
C ALA A 750 14.90 -4.20 -24.41
N TRP A 751 16.18 -4.21 -24.08
CA TRP A 751 16.70 -4.82 -22.87
C TRP A 751 17.01 -3.78 -21.79
N SER A 752 16.66 -4.11 -20.55
CA SER A 752 17.07 -3.40 -19.34
C SER A 752 17.85 -4.36 -18.44
N LEU A 753 19.11 -4.02 -18.15
CA LEU A 753 19.99 -4.79 -17.27
C LEU A 753 20.18 -4.02 -15.97
N SER A 754 20.00 -4.68 -14.82
CA SER A 754 20.14 -4.07 -13.49
C SER A 754 21.05 -4.89 -12.60
N LEU A 755 21.92 -4.22 -11.85
CA LEU A 755 22.72 -4.77 -10.77
C LEU A 755 22.36 -4.02 -9.49
N THR A 756 21.85 -4.71 -8.48
CA THR A 756 21.41 -4.11 -7.23
C THR A 756 22.11 -4.73 -6.03
N CYS A 757 22.38 -3.93 -5.00
CA CYS A 757 22.90 -4.38 -3.72
C CYS A 757 21.99 -3.86 -2.61
N LYS A 758 21.31 -4.76 -1.91
CA LYS A 758 20.47 -4.46 -0.75
C LYS A 758 21.27 -4.62 0.53
N ASP A 759 20.91 -3.81 1.54
CA ASP A 759 21.51 -3.80 2.87
C ASP A 759 23.06 -3.87 2.82
N ILE A 760 23.68 -2.91 2.13
CA ILE A 760 25.11 -2.86 1.84
C ILE A 760 25.97 -3.07 3.10
N PHE A 761 25.52 -2.54 4.23
CA PHE A 761 26.23 -2.55 5.51
C PHE A 761 25.80 -3.69 6.45
N ASN A 762 24.82 -4.51 6.04
CA ASN A 762 24.24 -5.58 6.84
C ASN A 762 23.69 -5.08 8.19
N SER A 763 23.05 -3.91 8.16
CA SER A 763 22.60 -3.14 9.32
C SER A 763 21.10 -3.26 9.59
N ASN A 764 20.32 -3.83 8.64
CA ASN A 764 18.88 -4.00 8.80
C ASN A 764 18.55 -5.10 9.81
N LYS A 765 18.42 -4.71 11.08
CA LYS A 765 18.09 -5.58 12.21
C LYS A 765 16.97 -4.94 13.03
N THR A 766 16.06 -5.77 13.50
CA THR A 766 15.01 -5.35 14.43
C THR A 766 15.44 -5.65 15.86
N HIS A 767 15.37 -4.67 16.74
CA HIS A 767 15.72 -4.83 18.16
C HIS A 767 14.61 -4.27 19.03
N ASN A 768 13.94 -5.15 19.79
CA ASN A 768 12.89 -4.81 20.74
C ASN A 768 13.38 -4.96 22.17
N ILE A 769 12.98 -4.03 23.04
CA ILE A 769 13.14 -4.13 24.49
C ILE A 769 11.75 -4.14 25.12
N LEU A 770 11.46 -5.18 25.91
CA LEU A 770 10.19 -5.37 26.61
C LEU A 770 10.40 -5.24 28.12
N TYR A 771 9.51 -4.53 28.77
CA TYR A 771 9.44 -4.39 30.22
C TYR A 771 8.13 -4.96 30.71
N GLY A 772 8.16 -6.13 31.32
CA GLY A 772 7.00 -6.78 31.90
C GLY A 772 7.04 -6.81 33.42
N ASN A 773 5.99 -7.35 34.03
CA ASN A 773 5.95 -7.56 35.47
C ASN A 773 6.87 -8.73 35.85
N GLY A 774 7.98 -8.42 36.52
CA GLY A 774 8.97 -9.38 36.98
C GLY A 774 10.02 -9.78 35.95
N TYR A 775 10.09 -9.15 34.77
CA TYR A 775 11.12 -9.42 33.76
C TYR A 775 11.42 -8.23 32.84
N THR A 776 12.61 -8.28 32.26
CA THR A 776 13.02 -7.45 31.10
C THR A 776 13.54 -8.36 30.01
N GLN A 777 13.18 -8.11 28.75
CA GLN A 777 13.60 -8.93 27.63
C GLN A 777 14.11 -8.06 26.48
N SER A 778 15.26 -8.43 25.91
CA SER A 778 15.85 -7.83 24.71
C SER A 778 15.80 -8.86 23.59
N ILE A 779 15.15 -8.55 22.49
CA ILE A 779 14.99 -9.42 21.33
C ILE A 779 15.60 -8.75 20.11
N SER A 780 16.59 -9.37 19.50
CA SER A 780 17.19 -8.95 18.23
C SER A 780 16.89 -9.96 17.15
N LYS A 781 16.39 -9.48 16.01
CA LYS A 781 16.09 -10.31 14.82
C LYS A 781 16.75 -9.71 13.59
N TRP A 782 17.24 -10.58 12.71
CA TRP A 782 17.67 -10.22 11.36
C TRP A 782 17.19 -11.27 10.35
N SER A 783 16.95 -10.85 9.12
CA SER A 783 16.62 -11.73 8.01
C SER A 783 17.28 -11.23 6.74
N GLU A 784 17.58 -12.14 5.83
CA GLU A 784 18.15 -11.87 4.50
C GLU A 784 19.58 -11.33 4.50
N GLY A 785 19.88 -10.16 5.05
CA GLY A 785 21.19 -9.53 5.03
C GLY A 785 21.59 -9.00 3.64
N ARG A 786 22.87 -8.63 3.51
CA ARG A 786 23.41 -8.06 2.27
C ARG A 786 23.25 -9.01 1.09
N THR A 787 22.66 -8.50 -0.01
CA THR A 787 22.35 -9.28 -1.21
C THR A 787 22.70 -8.51 -2.47
N LEU A 788 23.45 -9.13 -3.37
CA LEU A 788 23.74 -8.62 -4.71
C LEU A 788 22.87 -9.39 -5.72
N ARG A 789 22.08 -8.67 -6.54
CA ARG A 789 21.14 -9.24 -7.51
C ARG A 789 21.44 -8.70 -8.92
N LEU A 790 21.43 -9.59 -9.91
CA LEU A 790 21.50 -9.28 -11.33
C LEU A 790 20.15 -9.60 -11.97
N SER A 791 19.56 -8.62 -12.68
CA SER A 791 18.28 -8.78 -13.37
C SER A 791 18.41 -8.37 -14.84
N ALA A 792 17.67 -9.06 -15.71
CA ALA A 792 17.54 -8.75 -17.12
C ALA A 792 16.06 -8.76 -17.53
N THR A 793 15.57 -7.64 -18.05
CA THR A 793 14.20 -7.47 -18.53
C THR A 793 14.22 -7.19 -20.03
N PHE A 794 13.37 -7.91 -20.77
CA PHE A 794 13.13 -7.72 -22.20
C PHE A 794 11.70 -7.23 -22.41
N THR A 795 11.51 -6.10 -23.08
CA THR A 795 10.18 -5.55 -23.43
C THR A 795 9.91 -5.71 -24.93
N PHE A 796 8.65 -6.03 -25.27
CA PHE A 796 8.25 -6.24 -26.66
C PHE A 796 6.83 -5.69 -26.90
N GLY A 797 6.49 -5.39 -28.16
CA GLY A 797 5.14 -4.98 -28.52
C GLY A 797 5.05 -4.32 -29.91
N LYS A 798 3.82 -4.27 -30.40
CA LYS A 798 3.40 -3.50 -31.58
C LYS A 798 2.10 -2.79 -31.29
N THR A 799 2.02 -1.50 -31.63
CA THR A 799 0.77 -0.73 -31.65
C THR A 799 0.08 -0.93 -33.01
N HIS A 800 -1.21 -1.16 -33.04
CA HIS A 800 -2.02 -0.95 -34.24
C HIS A 800 -2.60 0.46 -34.19
N SER A 801 -2.21 1.33 -35.12
CA SER A 801 -2.94 2.57 -35.35
C SER A 801 -4.29 2.23 -35.98
N HIS A 802 -5.37 2.77 -35.43
CA HIS A 802 -6.69 2.76 -36.06
C HIS A 802 -6.68 3.76 -37.24
N ASP A 803 -6.17 3.32 -38.37
CA ASP A 803 -6.41 3.93 -39.69
C ASP A 803 -6.50 2.82 -40.72
N ASP A 804 -7.69 2.19 -40.83
CA ASP A 804 -8.11 1.46 -42.01
C ASP A 804 -9.39 2.07 -42.53
N HIS A 805 -9.28 3.16 -43.26
CA HIS A 805 -10.15 3.47 -44.37
C HIS A 805 -9.33 3.35 -45.65
N ASP A 806 -9.75 2.41 -46.49
CA ASP A 806 -9.27 2.11 -47.82
C ASP A 806 -8.78 3.35 -48.58
N HIS A 807 -7.50 3.35 -48.91
CA HIS A 807 -7.00 3.77 -50.23
C HIS A 807 -5.57 3.23 -50.41
N ASP A 808 -5.45 2.31 -51.39
CA ASP A 808 -4.18 1.88 -51.99
C ASP A 808 -3.35 3.10 -52.40
N HIS A 809 -2.24 3.31 -51.74
CA HIS A 809 -1.02 3.88 -52.31
C HIS A 809 0.18 3.50 -51.49
N GLU A 810 1.10 2.83 -52.09
CA GLU A 810 2.45 2.56 -51.64
C GLU A 810 3.12 3.85 -51.10
N HIS A 811 3.56 3.86 -49.85
CA HIS A 811 4.74 4.61 -49.42
C HIS A 811 5.32 4.09 -48.13
N GLU A 812 6.62 4.18 -48.06
CA GLU A 812 7.59 3.66 -47.13
C GLU A 812 7.35 3.88 -45.63
N HIS A 813 7.87 2.96 -44.84
CA HIS A 813 7.91 2.90 -43.40
C HIS A 813 8.45 4.16 -42.73
N HIS A 814 7.64 4.76 -41.85
CA HIS A 814 8.14 5.55 -40.72
C HIS A 814 7.47 5.07 -39.43
N ASN A 815 8.31 4.59 -38.51
CA ASN A 815 7.94 4.28 -37.14
C ASN A 815 7.66 5.59 -36.38
N GLU A 816 6.43 5.95 -36.16
CA GLU A 816 6.06 6.98 -35.18
C GLU A 816 5.85 6.31 -33.82
N VAL A 817 6.70 6.68 -32.87
CA VAL A 817 6.49 6.44 -31.45
C VAL A 817 5.63 7.59 -30.95
N ASP A 818 4.35 7.32 -30.68
CA ASP A 818 3.42 8.26 -30.08
C ASP A 818 3.89 8.64 -28.67
N THR A 819 4.43 9.84 -28.55
CA THR A 819 4.70 10.48 -27.26
C THR A 819 3.39 11.07 -26.77
N GLY A 820 2.64 10.30 -25.99
CA GLY A 820 1.47 10.78 -25.27
C GLY A 820 1.79 12.06 -24.50
N GLY A 821 1.34 13.18 -25.01
CA GLY A 821 1.43 14.48 -24.35
C GLY A 821 0.63 14.45 -23.04
N TYR A 822 1.19 15.05 -22.01
CA TYR A 822 0.48 15.36 -20.79
C TYR A 822 -0.68 16.32 -21.10
N GLY A 823 -1.85 15.77 -21.38
CA GLY A 823 -3.07 16.46 -21.07
C GLY A 823 -3.37 16.22 -19.59
N ASN A 824 -3.69 17.26 -18.86
CA ASN A 824 -4.42 17.13 -17.60
C ASN A 824 -5.77 16.47 -17.92
N GLU A 825 -5.80 15.17 -18.06
CA GLU A 825 -6.99 14.44 -17.77
C GLU A 825 -7.00 14.29 -16.26
N GLU A 826 -7.92 15.00 -15.65
CA GLU A 826 -8.42 14.62 -14.34
C GLU A 826 -8.56 13.12 -14.34
N ALA A 827 -7.83 12.49 -13.40
CA ALA A 827 -7.88 11.06 -13.25
C ALA A 827 -9.34 10.66 -13.00
N HIS A 828 -10.03 10.29 -14.06
CA HIS A 828 -11.21 9.47 -13.88
C HIS A 828 -10.71 8.19 -13.24
N HIS A 829 -10.94 8.10 -11.93
CA HIS A 829 -10.70 6.90 -11.18
C HIS A 829 -11.62 5.81 -11.72
N HIS A 830 -11.15 5.07 -12.69
CA HIS A 830 -11.69 3.74 -12.88
C HIS A 830 -11.17 2.88 -11.74
N HIS A 831 -12.04 2.72 -10.75
CA HIS A 831 -11.83 1.72 -9.72
C HIS A 831 -11.94 0.34 -10.38
N HIS A 832 -10.86 -0.36 -10.40
CA HIS A 832 -10.84 -1.81 -10.51
C HIS A 832 -10.06 -2.41 -9.36
#